data_26bd4ae8ae66a20ec7abc867323fa310
#
_entry.id   26bd4ae8ae66a20ec7abc867323fa310
#
_cell.length_a   1.000
_cell.length_b   1.000
_cell.length_c   1.000
_cell.angle_alpha   90.00
_cell.angle_beta   90.00
_cell.angle_gamma   90.00
#
_symmetry.space_group_name_H-M   'P 1'
#
loop_
_entity.id
_entity.type
_entity.pdbx_description
1 polymer ?
#
loop_
_entity_poly.entity_id
_entity_poly.type
_entity_poly.pdbx_seq_one_letter_code
_entity_poly.pdbx_strand_id
1 'polypeptide(L)'
;MNYFYSTAFTKCIHRHEIQTLPKSTFDKTLIIKVQAPQLRPNQRLALSGSVAELGNWQEREALKCLYTDDNEWSAVIDATNLMGKSIEMKFIVIDDDPSVPVIWEARMNRVLYVPFIESKEEGVKSKEEGVKSKASETISLEMAHFAIPADRIAGTAIPVFSLRSEGSFGVGDFGDLKKMVDWVSLTGQRILQVLPINDTTITRTWTDSYPYSSISIFALHPQYTDFRQLPPLKDWKKATEFEKLRKELNALAQIDYERVNNAKNEYLHLLFEQEGQKTLASEEYKQWFKEEEQWLVPYAQYSVLRDKYGTANYSEWPDHNTWNEDDRKALTNPRSKAYKDASFYYYIQFVLAQQMISAHKYAQAHKVALKGDIPIGVNRYGCDVWMEPRYFNLNGQTGAPPDDFSVNGQNWGFPTYNWDEMLKDDCQWWIRRFQNMAKYFDAYRIDHVLGFFRIWEIPIHSVHGLLGQFQPSLGMTRQEVEQYGLKWQEDFFLNPFITDWVLERLFGDKAEYVKNTFLEPWHDDTYRFREGFKTQREVEKYFKTHTPPPQPSRGRESLDTIIQSKNPSPSGEMEGGIYSLQSNVLFLVDHKNPELVHPRISAQLDTCYETLWEHDKYNFNRLYNDYFYRRNNQFWYEEAMKKLPRLVEATKMLVCAEDLGMVPECVAWVINQLNILSLEIQSMPKDPQVAFGVLERNPFMSVCTISSHDTATLRMWWDEDEKRTQNYWQWVLGREGDAPHPLSPEIATEIVNNHLACPSMLCILTLQDWLATDAKLRLADANAERINIPANPRHYWRYRMHLTIEQLIQATEFNEKIKEMIALTRK
;
A
#
# COMPACT_ATOMS: atom_id res chain seq x y z
N MET A 1 -17.84 -6.65 -17.10
CA MET A 1 -16.58 -7.05 -16.45
C MET A 1 -16.78 -8.33 -15.64
N ASN A 2 -16.13 -9.42 -16.01
CA ASN A 2 -16.23 -10.67 -15.25
C ASN A 2 -15.19 -10.69 -14.14
N TYR A 3 -15.51 -10.14 -12.99
CA TYR A 3 -14.65 -10.21 -11.82
C TYR A 3 -14.85 -11.54 -11.08
N PHE A 4 -13.99 -12.50 -11.34
CA PHE A 4 -13.95 -13.71 -10.52
C PHE A 4 -12.85 -13.55 -9.48
N TYR A 5 -13.23 -13.39 -8.23
CA TYR A 5 -12.26 -13.41 -7.13
C TYR A 5 -11.70 -14.82 -6.91
N SER A 6 -10.56 -14.89 -6.22
CA SER A 6 -10.07 -16.15 -5.67
C SER A 6 -11.17 -16.88 -4.92
N THR A 7 -11.22 -18.19 -5.06
CA THR A 7 -12.22 -19.05 -4.39
C THR A 7 -12.24 -18.90 -2.87
N ALA A 8 -11.13 -18.39 -2.28
CA ALA A 8 -11.03 -18.09 -0.86
C ALA A 8 -12.06 -17.05 -0.38
N PHE A 9 -12.52 -16.15 -1.25
CA PHE A 9 -13.42 -15.05 -0.90
C PHE A 9 -14.84 -15.18 -1.45
N THR A 10 -15.17 -16.27 -2.13
CA THR A 10 -16.50 -16.47 -2.76
C THR A 10 -17.66 -16.49 -1.79
N LYS A 11 -17.42 -16.69 -0.49
CA LYS A 11 -18.45 -16.58 0.55
C LYS A 11 -18.61 -15.16 1.09
N CYS A 12 -17.62 -14.30 0.90
CA CYS A 12 -17.63 -12.91 1.37
C CYS A 12 -18.09 -11.96 0.28
N ILE A 13 -17.72 -12.27 -0.97
CA ILE A 13 -17.97 -11.42 -2.14
C ILE A 13 -18.74 -12.22 -3.17
N HIS A 14 -19.95 -11.75 -3.49
CA HIS A 14 -20.83 -12.36 -4.46
C HIS A 14 -21.10 -11.38 -5.60
N ARG A 15 -21.12 -11.86 -6.83
CA ARG A 15 -21.48 -11.07 -7.99
C ARG A 15 -22.45 -11.84 -8.87
N HIS A 16 -23.39 -11.10 -9.42
CA HIS A 16 -24.30 -11.59 -10.42
C HIS A 16 -23.72 -11.40 -11.81
N GLU A 17 -24.21 -12.15 -12.78
CA GLU A 17 -23.91 -11.93 -14.19
C GLU A 17 -24.56 -10.61 -14.64
N ILE A 18 -23.76 -9.74 -15.26
CA ILE A 18 -24.24 -8.44 -15.77
C ILE A 18 -25.20 -8.71 -16.93
N GLN A 19 -26.38 -8.16 -16.80
CA GLN A 19 -27.46 -8.31 -17.74
C GLN A 19 -27.65 -7.03 -18.56
N THR A 20 -27.83 -7.18 -19.87
CA THR A 20 -28.17 -6.05 -20.72
C THR A 20 -29.65 -5.68 -20.53
N LEU A 21 -29.95 -4.40 -20.34
CA LEU A 21 -31.32 -3.93 -20.30
C LEU A 21 -32.04 -4.29 -21.61
N PRO A 22 -33.18 -5.00 -21.57
CA PRO A 22 -33.92 -5.34 -22.76
C PRO A 22 -34.46 -4.06 -23.42
N LYS A 23 -34.56 -4.07 -24.76
CA LYS A 23 -35.30 -3.01 -25.48
C LYS A 23 -36.74 -3.03 -24.97
N SER A 24 -37.19 -1.95 -24.40
CA SER A 24 -38.55 -1.86 -23.87
C SER A 24 -39.61 -2.02 -24.95
N THR A 25 -40.62 -2.78 -24.62
CA THR A 25 -41.84 -2.90 -25.44
C THR A 25 -42.91 -1.90 -25.10
N PHE A 26 -42.75 -1.16 -23.96
CA PHE A 26 -43.72 -0.20 -23.47
C PHE A 26 -43.69 1.11 -24.28
N ASP A 27 -44.83 1.79 -24.36
CA ASP A 27 -44.93 3.09 -24.99
C ASP A 27 -44.16 4.17 -24.19
N LYS A 28 -44.26 4.09 -22.88
CA LYS A 28 -43.52 4.93 -21.92
C LYS A 28 -42.80 4.05 -20.91
N THR A 29 -41.48 4.16 -20.84
CA THR A 29 -40.64 3.33 -19.99
C THR A 29 -39.96 4.18 -18.92
N LEU A 30 -40.09 3.79 -17.66
CA LEU A 30 -39.30 4.29 -16.57
C LEU A 30 -38.24 3.25 -16.15
N ILE A 31 -36.97 3.65 -16.11
CA ILE A 31 -35.88 2.81 -15.62
C ILE A 31 -35.46 3.37 -14.26
N ILE A 32 -35.56 2.56 -13.22
CA ILE A 32 -35.09 2.92 -11.88
C ILE A 32 -33.78 2.17 -11.63
N LYS A 33 -32.71 2.92 -11.37
CA LYS A 33 -31.40 2.41 -11.00
C LYS A 33 -31.15 2.57 -9.50
N VAL A 34 -30.57 1.57 -8.85
CA VAL A 34 -30.24 1.59 -7.44
C VAL A 34 -28.98 0.81 -7.18
N GLN A 35 -28.15 1.33 -6.32
CA GLN A 35 -27.04 0.56 -5.73
C GLN A 35 -27.59 -0.27 -4.56
N ALA A 36 -27.14 -1.51 -4.44
CA ALA A 36 -27.53 -2.40 -3.34
C ALA A 36 -26.28 -3.09 -2.77
N PRO A 37 -26.28 -3.50 -1.47
CA PRO A 37 -25.20 -4.32 -0.93
C PRO A 37 -25.10 -5.64 -1.71
N GLN A 38 -23.96 -6.30 -1.63
CA GLN A 38 -23.72 -7.55 -2.34
C GLN A 38 -24.70 -8.62 -1.92
N LEU A 39 -25.47 -9.11 -2.88
CA LEU A 39 -26.42 -10.20 -2.69
C LEU A 39 -25.76 -11.52 -3.05
N ARG A 40 -26.16 -12.62 -2.39
CA ARG A 40 -25.68 -13.97 -2.70
C ARG A 40 -26.10 -14.36 -4.14
N PRO A 41 -25.40 -15.30 -4.80
CA PRO A 41 -25.73 -15.70 -6.17
C PRO A 41 -27.16 -16.19 -6.38
N ASN A 42 -27.76 -16.77 -5.35
CA ASN A 42 -29.16 -17.22 -5.31
C ASN A 42 -30.15 -16.13 -4.84
N GLN A 43 -29.70 -14.91 -4.60
CA GLN A 43 -30.52 -13.79 -4.16
C GLN A 43 -30.64 -12.76 -5.28
N ARG A 44 -31.78 -12.10 -5.37
CA ARG A 44 -32.04 -11.04 -6.37
C ARG A 44 -32.72 -9.86 -5.73
N LEU A 45 -32.44 -8.69 -6.24
CA LEU A 45 -33.19 -7.51 -5.87
C LEU A 45 -34.51 -7.46 -6.63
N ALA A 46 -35.58 -7.08 -5.95
CA ALA A 46 -36.86 -6.79 -6.55
C ALA A 46 -37.44 -5.51 -5.97
N LEU A 47 -38.34 -4.87 -6.70
CA LEU A 47 -39.02 -3.64 -6.31
C LEU A 47 -40.49 -3.92 -6.08
N SER A 48 -40.97 -3.73 -4.84
CA SER A 48 -42.39 -3.87 -4.46
C SER A 48 -42.97 -2.48 -4.18
N GLY A 49 -44.24 -2.27 -4.44
CA GLY A 49 -44.85 -0.98 -4.23
C GLY A 49 -46.37 -0.93 -4.37
N SER A 50 -46.92 0.26 -4.28
CA SER A 50 -48.35 0.58 -4.18
C SER A 50 -49.12 0.45 -5.50
N VAL A 51 -48.47 0.09 -6.59
CA VAL A 51 -49.09 -0.01 -7.93
C VAL A 51 -48.99 -1.41 -8.48
N ALA A 52 -49.82 -1.76 -9.45
CA ALA A 52 -49.85 -3.08 -10.05
C ALA A 52 -48.52 -3.46 -10.72
N GLU A 53 -47.88 -2.50 -11.36
CA GLU A 53 -46.57 -2.65 -11.99
C GLU A 53 -45.45 -3.05 -10.99
N LEU A 54 -45.69 -2.83 -9.71
CA LEU A 54 -44.77 -3.19 -8.58
C LEU A 54 -45.37 -4.27 -7.66
N GLY A 55 -46.40 -4.95 -8.09
CA GLY A 55 -47.03 -6.09 -7.41
C GLY A 55 -47.92 -5.73 -6.22
N ASN A 56 -48.38 -4.47 -6.07
CA ASN A 56 -49.32 -4.05 -5.00
C ASN A 56 -48.90 -4.56 -3.59
N TRP A 57 -47.63 -4.44 -3.23
CA TRP A 57 -47.00 -4.91 -1.99
C TRP A 57 -46.98 -6.44 -1.79
N GLN A 58 -47.30 -7.20 -2.85
CA GLN A 58 -47.20 -8.67 -2.79
C GLN A 58 -45.79 -9.11 -3.16
N GLU A 59 -45.09 -9.74 -2.24
CA GLU A 59 -43.67 -10.12 -2.39
C GLU A 59 -43.45 -10.99 -3.65
N ARG A 60 -44.40 -11.89 -3.95
CA ARG A 60 -44.28 -12.80 -5.11
C ARG A 60 -44.50 -12.11 -6.45
N GLU A 61 -45.21 -10.96 -6.44
CA GLU A 61 -45.54 -10.17 -7.64
C GLU A 61 -44.58 -8.96 -7.79
N ALA A 62 -43.62 -8.83 -6.90
CA ALA A 62 -42.63 -7.74 -6.94
C ALA A 62 -41.85 -7.79 -8.26
N LEU A 63 -41.57 -6.61 -8.82
CA LEU A 63 -40.83 -6.46 -10.06
C LEU A 63 -39.35 -6.83 -9.87
N LYS A 64 -38.89 -7.90 -10.52
CA LYS A 64 -37.49 -8.32 -10.42
C LYS A 64 -36.57 -7.32 -11.12
N CYS A 65 -35.53 -6.89 -10.41
CA CYS A 65 -34.50 -6.04 -10.95
C CYS A 65 -33.46 -6.85 -11.73
N LEU A 66 -32.84 -6.22 -12.72
CA LEU A 66 -31.73 -6.76 -13.49
C LEU A 66 -30.43 -6.24 -12.89
N TYR A 67 -29.41 -7.08 -12.77
CA TYR A 67 -28.06 -6.66 -12.35
C TYR A 67 -27.35 -6.06 -13.57
N THR A 68 -27.26 -4.72 -13.63
CA THR A 68 -26.85 -3.99 -14.85
C THR A 68 -25.41 -3.49 -14.82
N ASP A 69 -24.86 -3.31 -13.64
CA ASP A 69 -23.47 -2.98 -13.42
C ASP A 69 -23.06 -3.46 -12.01
N ASP A 70 -21.81 -3.26 -11.61
CA ASP A 70 -21.31 -3.71 -10.32
C ASP A 70 -22.10 -3.09 -9.15
N ASN A 71 -22.76 -3.96 -8.38
CA ASN A 71 -23.73 -3.60 -7.33
C ASN A 71 -24.88 -2.68 -7.77
N GLU A 72 -25.05 -2.43 -9.07
CA GLU A 72 -26.18 -1.66 -9.64
C GLU A 72 -27.26 -2.59 -10.15
N TRP A 73 -28.46 -2.34 -9.71
CA TRP A 73 -29.66 -3.03 -10.13
C TRP A 73 -30.62 -2.06 -10.82
N SER A 74 -31.26 -2.52 -11.90
CA SER A 74 -32.19 -1.72 -12.68
C SER A 74 -33.55 -2.38 -12.75
N ALA A 75 -34.59 -1.64 -12.44
CA ALA A 75 -35.99 -2.02 -12.66
C ALA A 75 -36.53 -1.31 -13.90
N VAL A 76 -37.19 -2.05 -14.79
CA VAL A 76 -37.81 -1.51 -16.02
C VAL A 76 -39.31 -1.53 -15.84
N ILE A 77 -39.96 -0.38 -15.80
CA ILE A 77 -41.37 -0.18 -15.44
C ILE A 77 -42.15 0.37 -16.63
N ASP A 78 -43.35 -0.18 -16.85
CA ASP A 78 -44.32 0.47 -17.73
C ASP A 78 -44.89 1.72 -17.04
N ALA A 79 -44.46 2.89 -17.49
CA ALA A 79 -44.87 4.15 -16.93
C ALA A 79 -46.11 4.76 -17.63
N THR A 80 -46.71 4.07 -18.61
CA THR A 80 -47.79 4.61 -19.46
C THR A 80 -48.95 5.15 -18.61
N ASN A 81 -49.34 4.43 -17.56
CA ASN A 81 -50.46 4.82 -16.67
C ASN A 81 -49.99 5.45 -15.34
N LEU A 82 -48.69 5.64 -15.15
CA LEU A 82 -48.12 6.13 -13.88
C LEU A 82 -47.62 7.56 -13.94
N MET A 83 -47.48 8.15 -15.12
CA MET A 83 -47.02 9.53 -15.30
C MET A 83 -47.83 10.56 -14.46
N GLY A 84 -47.17 11.44 -13.80
CA GLY A 84 -47.77 12.47 -12.90
C GLY A 84 -48.32 11.95 -11.59
N LYS A 85 -48.13 10.67 -11.26
CA LYS A 85 -48.54 10.06 -9.99
C LYS A 85 -47.37 9.91 -9.04
N SER A 86 -47.64 10.01 -7.74
CA SER A 86 -46.69 9.56 -6.69
C SER A 86 -46.95 8.10 -6.36
N ILE A 87 -45.90 7.29 -6.40
CA ILE A 87 -45.95 5.88 -6.06
C ILE A 87 -45.10 5.62 -4.80
N GLU A 88 -45.59 4.80 -3.90
CA GLU A 88 -44.79 4.28 -2.78
C GLU A 88 -44.16 2.96 -3.18
N MET A 89 -42.91 2.77 -2.82
CA MET A 89 -42.15 1.59 -3.17
C MET A 89 -41.07 1.24 -2.15
N LYS A 90 -40.59 0.02 -2.17
CA LYS A 90 -39.52 -0.47 -1.33
C LYS A 90 -38.77 -1.61 -2.01
N PHE A 91 -37.46 -1.63 -1.90
CA PHE A 91 -36.67 -2.75 -2.39
C PHE A 91 -36.79 -3.94 -1.44
N ILE A 92 -36.77 -5.13 -2.03
CA ILE A 92 -36.76 -6.42 -1.29
C ILE A 92 -35.71 -7.33 -1.92
N VAL A 93 -35.10 -8.18 -1.07
CA VAL A 93 -34.24 -9.26 -1.52
C VAL A 93 -35.03 -10.55 -1.49
N ILE A 94 -35.12 -11.22 -2.62
CA ILE A 94 -35.77 -12.50 -2.81
C ILE A 94 -34.73 -13.59 -3.06
N ASP A 95 -34.92 -14.77 -2.49
CA ASP A 95 -34.07 -15.94 -2.71
C ASP A 95 -34.67 -16.83 -3.80
N ASP A 96 -33.81 -17.55 -4.56
CA ASP A 96 -34.28 -18.56 -5.53
C ASP A 96 -35.02 -19.72 -4.84
N ASP A 97 -34.73 -19.98 -3.55
CA ASP A 97 -35.50 -20.88 -2.71
C ASP A 97 -36.72 -20.14 -2.10
N PRO A 98 -37.95 -20.43 -2.52
CA PRO A 98 -39.16 -19.75 -2.04
C PRO A 98 -39.49 -20.01 -0.54
N SER A 99 -38.78 -20.92 0.09
CA SER A 99 -38.91 -21.15 1.55
C SER A 99 -38.15 -20.16 2.41
N VAL A 100 -37.18 -19.43 1.81
CA VAL A 100 -36.38 -18.40 2.47
C VAL A 100 -37.20 -17.12 2.60
N PRO A 101 -37.32 -16.54 3.81
CA PRO A 101 -38.05 -15.29 3.98
C PRO A 101 -37.47 -14.15 3.19
N VAL A 102 -38.33 -13.32 2.62
CA VAL A 102 -37.94 -12.10 1.94
C VAL A 102 -37.32 -11.11 2.91
N ILE A 103 -36.26 -10.45 2.49
CA ILE A 103 -35.58 -9.40 3.29
C ILE A 103 -36.02 -8.03 2.76
N TRP A 104 -36.75 -7.30 3.59
CA TRP A 104 -37.18 -5.93 3.26
C TRP A 104 -36.10 -4.90 3.55
N GLU A 105 -36.06 -3.85 2.72
CA GLU A 105 -35.19 -2.70 2.92
C GLU A 105 -35.39 -2.08 4.32
N ALA A 106 -34.31 -1.74 5.02
CA ALA A 106 -34.31 -1.33 6.43
C ALA A 106 -34.87 0.07 6.71
N ARG A 107 -35.17 0.87 5.69
CA ARG A 107 -35.68 2.27 5.82
C ARG A 107 -37.19 2.35 5.61
N MET A 108 -37.75 3.56 5.76
CA MET A 108 -39.14 3.84 5.40
C MET A 108 -39.39 3.61 3.89
N ASN A 109 -40.69 3.49 3.51
CA ASN A 109 -41.01 3.40 2.09
C ASN A 109 -40.49 4.61 1.34
N ARG A 110 -40.01 4.37 0.12
CA ARG A 110 -39.63 5.44 -0.80
C ARG A 110 -40.87 5.96 -1.50
N VAL A 111 -40.92 7.27 -1.72
CA VAL A 111 -41.95 7.92 -2.50
C VAL A 111 -41.32 8.47 -3.75
N LEU A 112 -41.80 8.06 -4.93
CA LEU A 112 -41.32 8.54 -6.22
C LEU A 112 -42.46 9.21 -6.98
N TYR A 113 -42.24 10.45 -7.38
CA TYR A 113 -43.09 11.10 -8.36
C TYR A 113 -42.66 10.69 -9.77
N VAL A 114 -43.56 10.04 -10.53
CA VAL A 114 -43.24 9.55 -11.89
C VAL A 114 -43.31 10.73 -12.85
N PRO A 115 -42.22 11.11 -13.53
CA PRO A 115 -42.20 12.27 -14.40
C PRO A 115 -43.02 12.03 -15.66
N PHE A 116 -43.39 13.10 -16.35
CA PHE A 116 -43.96 13.01 -17.71
C PHE A 116 -42.81 12.70 -18.68
N ILE A 117 -42.91 11.55 -19.34
CA ILE A 117 -41.90 11.06 -20.28
C ILE A 117 -42.26 11.52 -21.68
N GLU A 118 -41.56 12.47 -22.24
CA GLU A 118 -41.77 13.02 -23.57
C GLU A 118 -40.92 12.26 -24.60
N SER A 119 -41.48 12.09 -25.82
CA SER A 119 -40.73 11.56 -26.96
C SER A 119 -39.82 12.67 -27.48
N LYS A 120 -38.49 12.50 -27.38
CA LYS A 120 -37.53 13.40 -28.04
C LYS A 120 -37.69 13.23 -29.55
N GLU A 121 -38.18 14.24 -30.25
CA GLU A 121 -38.10 14.31 -31.70
C GLU A 121 -36.63 14.50 -32.10
N GLU A 122 -35.94 13.40 -32.49
CA GLU A 122 -34.70 13.55 -33.22
C GLU A 122 -35.02 14.04 -34.63
N GLY A 123 -34.55 15.24 -34.96
CA GLY A 123 -34.73 15.88 -36.23
C GLY A 123 -34.03 15.19 -37.40
N VAL A 124 -34.54 14.03 -37.83
CA VAL A 124 -34.22 13.43 -39.13
C VAL A 124 -35.55 13.01 -39.80
N LYS A 125 -35.94 13.77 -40.82
CA LYS A 125 -37.06 13.41 -41.71
C LYS A 125 -36.69 12.19 -42.50
N SER A 126 -37.05 11.00 -42.03
CA SER A 126 -37.24 9.82 -42.90
C SER A 126 -38.73 9.48 -42.94
N LYS A 127 -39.28 9.59 -44.15
CA LYS A 127 -40.65 9.17 -44.47
C LYS A 127 -40.70 7.63 -44.47
N GLU A 128 -41.01 7.03 -43.32
CA GLU A 128 -41.66 5.73 -43.24
C GLU A 128 -42.73 5.80 -42.15
N GLU A 129 -43.97 5.57 -42.59
CA GLU A 129 -45.18 5.65 -41.76
C GLU A 129 -45.17 4.51 -40.73
N GLY A 130 -45.39 4.83 -39.45
CA GLY A 130 -46.02 3.91 -38.50
C GLY A 130 -45.24 3.43 -37.28
N VAL A 131 -44.00 3.88 -36.96
CA VAL A 131 -43.33 3.49 -35.72
C VAL A 131 -43.42 4.65 -34.71
N LYS A 132 -44.35 4.57 -33.75
CA LYS A 132 -44.34 5.47 -32.58
C LYS A 132 -43.00 5.36 -31.87
N SER A 133 -42.26 6.45 -31.77
CA SER A 133 -41.02 6.48 -31.02
C SER A 133 -41.29 6.19 -29.55
N LYS A 134 -40.77 5.08 -29.02
CA LYS A 134 -40.87 4.69 -27.62
C LYS A 134 -40.00 5.63 -26.80
N ALA A 135 -40.54 6.22 -25.74
CA ALA A 135 -39.81 7.15 -24.88
C ALA A 135 -39.39 6.47 -23.56
N SER A 136 -38.22 6.79 -23.08
CA SER A 136 -37.70 6.25 -21.79
C SER A 136 -37.07 7.36 -20.95
N GLU A 137 -37.21 7.25 -19.63
CA GLU A 137 -36.61 8.10 -18.64
C GLU A 137 -35.87 7.21 -17.63
N THR A 138 -34.71 7.65 -17.12
CA THR A 138 -33.91 6.92 -16.13
C THR A 138 -33.75 7.74 -14.86
N ILE A 139 -34.07 7.15 -13.71
CA ILE A 139 -33.91 7.76 -12.40
C ILE A 139 -32.98 6.90 -11.58
N SER A 140 -31.91 7.51 -11.04
CA SER A 140 -31.01 6.86 -10.09
C SER A 140 -31.43 7.20 -8.66
N LEU A 141 -31.58 6.18 -7.83
CA LEU A 141 -31.97 6.31 -6.43
C LEU A 141 -30.77 6.10 -5.51
N GLU A 142 -30.89 6.62 -4.29
CA GLU A 142 -29.94 6.31 -3.22
C GLU A 142 -29.86 4.81 -2.94
N MET A 143 -28.69 4.37 -2.45
CA MET A 143 -28.42 2.95 -2.12
C MET A 143 -29.55 2.33 -1.27
N ALA A 144 -29.93 1.12 -1.63
CA ALA A 144 -30.83 0.29 -0.83
C ALA A 144 -30.08 -0.36 0.33
N HIS A 145 -30.67 -0.35 1.53
CA HIS A 145 -30.05 -0.86 2.77
C HIS A 145 -30.74 -2.11 3.27
N PHE A 146 -29.96 -3.19 3.42
CA PHE A 146 -30.43 -4.47 3.94
C PHE A 146 -29.53 -4.98 5.06
N ALA A 147 -30.13 -5.60 6.07
CA ALA A 147 -29.40 -6.36 7.10
C ALA A 147 -29.11 -7.78 6.56
N ILE A 148 -28.16 -7.90 5.65
CA ILE A 148 -27.75 -9.19 5.10
C ILE A 148 -26.49 -9.65 5.82
N PRO A 149 -26.47 -10.83 6.46
CA PRO A 149 -25.27 -11.40 7.04
C PRO A 149 -24.25 -11.67 5.92
N ALA A 150 -23.09 -11.06 6.02
CA ALA A 150 -21.96 -11.35 5.15
C ALA A 150 -20.87 -12.07 5.94
N ASP A 151 -20.22 -13.07 5.35
CA ASP A 151 -19.09 -13.74 5.98
C ASP A 151 -17.95 -12.73 6.19
N ARG A 152 -17.41 -12.70 7.39
CA ARG A 152 -16.30 -11.86 7.80
C ARG A 152 -15.10 -12.72 8.19
N ILE A 153 -13.89 -12.29 7.85
CA ILE A 153 -12.67 -13.07 8.01
C ILE A 153 -11.75 -12.41 9.01
N ALA A 154 -11.18 -13.20 9.92
CA ALA A 154 -10.06 -12.80 10.76
C ALA A 154 -8.75 -13.39 10.24
N GLY A 155 -7.65 -12.68 10.50
CA GLY A 155 -6.32 -13.10 10.08
C GLY A 155 -5.18 -12.49 10.87
N THR A 156 -3.98 -12.92 10.50
CA THR A 156 -2.72 -12.43 11.08
C THR A 156 -1.84 -11.81 10.02
N ALA A 157 -1.19 -10.70 10.37
CA ALA A 157 -0.11 -10.09 9.60
C ALA A 157 1.23 -10.37 10.27
N ILE A 158 2.19 -10.90 9.50
CA ILE A 158 3.57 -11.09 9.93
C ILE A 158 4.50 -11.20 8.70
N PRO A 159 5.65 -10.50 8.68
CA PRO A 159 6.63 -10.66 7.59
C PRO A 159 7.18 -12.09 7.54
N VAL A 160 7.43 -12.62 6.35
CA VAL A 160 8.05 -13.95 6.20
C VAL A 160 9.41 -13.99 6.90
N PHE A 161 10.24 -12.94 6.76
CA PHE A 161 11.55 -12.87 7.40
C PHE A 161 11.46 -12.94 8.93
N SER A 162 10.37 -12.47 9.53
CA SER A 162 10.16 -12.46 11.00
C SER A 162 9.77 -13.82 11.57
N LEU A 163 9.37 -14.79 10.73
CA LEU A 163 8.99 -16.12 11.17
C LEU A 163 10.17 -16.86 11.81
N ARG A 164 9.84 -17.67 12.82
CA ARG A 164 10.81 -18.49 13.54
C ARG A 164 10.26 -19.88 13.81
N SER A 165 10.90 -20.90 13.28
CA SER A 165 10.68 -22.29 13.67
C SER A 165 11.97 -22.89 14.25
N GLU A 166 11.87 -24.09 14.84
CA GLU A 166 13.05 -24.83 15.29
C GLU A 166 14.05 -25.10 14.14
N GLY A 167 13.56 -25.19 12.90
CA GLY A 167 14.34 -25.47 11.71
C GLY A 167 14.81 -24.27 10.92
N SER A 168 14.42 -23.03 11.29
CA SER A 168 14.80 -21.81 10.55
C SER A 168 16.31 -21.59 10.55
N PHE A 169 16.83 -20.89 9.52
CA PHE A 169 18.24 -20.53 9.38
C PHE A 169 18.53 -19.09 9.82
N GLY A 170 18.01 -18.67 10.98
CA GLY A 170 18.18 -17.32 11.51
C GLY A 170 17.24 -16.27 10.88
N VAL A 171 16.45 -16.64 9.91
CA VAL A 171 15.42 -15.88 9.21
C VAL A 171 14.28 -16.80 8.83
N GLY A 172 13.04 -16.30 8.74
CA GLY A 172 11.91 -17.08 8.25
C GLY A 172 12.04 -17.42 6.75
N ASP A 173 11.47 -18.53 6.34
CA ASP A 173 11.50 -19.05 4.97
C ASP A 173 10.14 -19.57 4.50
N PHE A 174 10.02 -20.05 3.25
CA PHE A 174 8.76 -20.55 2.72
C PHE A 174 8.28 -21.87 3.36
N GLY A 175 9.15 -22.62 4.03
CA GLY A 175 8.73 -23.75 4.86
C GLY A 175 8.14 -23.28 6.20
N ASP A 176 8.69 -22.23 6.79
CA ASP A 176 8.14 -21.62 7.99
C ASP A 176 6.78 -20.95 7.70
N LEU A 177 6.59 -20.43 6.48
CA LEU A 177 5.29 -19.92 6.04
C LEU A 177 4.20 -20.99 6.07
N LYS A 178 4.51 -22.24 5.65
CA LYS A 178 3.55 -23.36 5.77
C LYS A 178 3.18 -23.67 7.22
N LYS A 179 4.16 -23.70 8.13
CA LYS A 179 3.89 -23.90 9.56
C LYS A 179 3.05 -22.78 10.16
N MET A 180 3.26 -21.53 9.70
CA MET A 180 2.42 -20.41 10.14
C MET A 180 0.99 -20.54 9.64
N VAL A 181 0.77 -21.10 8.45
CA VAL A 181 -0.58 -21.47 7.95
C VAL A 181 -1.27 -22.45 8.88
N ASP A 182 -0.53 -23.44 9.43
CA ASP A 182 -1.09 -24.40 10.39
C ASP A 182 -1.64 -23.68 11.63
N TRP A 183 -0.88 -22.75 12.20
CA TRP A 183 -1.35 -21.99 13.36
C TRP A 183 -2.56 -21.10 13.04
N VAL A 184 -2.53 -20.40 11.90
CA VAL A 184 -3.65 -19.56 11.43
C VAL A 184 -4.93 -20.41 11.27
N SER A 185 -4.81 -21.59 10.66
CA SER A 185 -5.94 -22.53 10.51
C SER A 185 -6.42 -23.08 11.86
N LEU A 186 -5.50 -23.46 12.75
CA LEU A 186 -5.80 -24.00 14.09
C LEU A 186 -6.64 -23.02 14.93
N THR A 187 -6.34 -21.74 14.85
CA THR A 187 -7.03 -20.67 15.60
C THR A 187 -8.32 -20.16 14.95
N GLY A 188 -8.77 -20.79 13.85
CA GLY A 188 -9.99 -20.41 13.14
C GLY A 188 -9.85 -19.17 12.25
N GLN A 189 -8.66 -18.66 12.09
CA GLN A 189 -8.33 -17.61 11.15
C GLN A 189 -8.33 -18.16 9.71
N ARG A 190 -8.54 -17.31 8.71
CA ARG A 190 -8.60 -17.72 7.30
C ARG A 190 -7.78 -16.88 6.35
N ILE A 191 -6.95 -15.94 6.86
CA ILE A 191 -6.06 -15.14 6.05
C ILE A 191 -4.74 -14.89 6.77
N LEU A 192 -3.63 -15.01 6.02
CA LEU A 192 -2.28 -14.71 6.48
C LEU A 192 -1.69 -13.64 5.55
N GLN A 193 -1.41 -12.47 6.10
CA GLN A 193 -0.79 -11.36 5.38
C GLN A 193 0.70 -11.34 5.62
N VAL A 194 1.47 -11.16 4.55
CA VAL A 194 2.93 -11.03 4.59
C VAL A 194 3.36 -9.70 3.97
N LEU A 195 4.60 -9.27 4.25
CA LEU A 195 5.24 -8.15 3.58
C LEU A 195 5.87 -8.59 2.24
N PRO A 196 6.42 -7.66 1.42
CA PRO A 196 7.00 -8.01 0.12
C PRO A 196 8.08 -9.09 0.23
N ILE A 197 8.06 -10.02 -0.73
CA ILE A 197 8.95 -11.18 -0.78
C ILE A 197 9.95 -11.13 -1.94
N ASN A 198 9.96 -10.03 -2.67
CA ASN A 198 10.84 -9.83 -3.81
C ASN A 198 12.30 -9.62 -3.39
N ASP A 199 13.22 -9.86 -4.32
CA ASP A 199 14.66 -9.67 -4.11
C ASP A 199 15.03 -8.19 -3.96
N THR A 200 15.76 -7.89 -2.88
CA THR A 200 16.23 -6.53 -2.52
C THR A 200 17.77 -6.44 -2.53
N THR A 201 18.47 -7.41 -3.05
CA THR A 201 19.93 -7.54 -2.96
C THR A 201 20.65 -6.49 -3.81
N ILE A 202 21.13 -5.42 -3.20
CA ILE A 202 21.91 -4.33 -3.82
C ILE A 202 23.37 -4.36 -3.35
N THR A 203 23.59 -4.29 -2.04
CA THR A 203 24.91 -4.11 -1.41
C THR A 203 25.38 -5.37 -0.69
N ARG A 204 24.49 -6.32 -0.45
CA ARG A 204 24.68 -7.48 0.42
C ARG A 204 24.97 -7.12 1.88
N THR A 205 24.60 -5.91 2.30
CA THR A 205 24.66 -5.47 3.68
C THR A 205 23.25 -5.38 4.29
N TRP A 206 23.18 -5.07 5.58
CA TRP A 206 21.93 -4.91 6.30
C TRP A 206 20.98 -3.87 5.68
N THR A 207 21.48 -2.94 4.86
CA THR A 207 20.64 -1.94 4.15
C THR A 207 19.68 -2.60 3.16
N ASP A 208 20.00 -3.81 2.69
CA ASP A 208 19.14 -4.60 1.79
C ASP A 208 17.99 -5.30 2.54
N SER A 209 17.94 -5.18 3.89
CA SER A 209 16.85 -5.73 4.70
C SER A 209 15.49 -5.02 4.48
N TYR A 210 15.46 -3.89 3.80
CA TYR A 210 14.25 -3.13 3.51
C TYR A 210 13.39 -3.80 2.43
N PRO A 211 12.25 -4.43 2.78
CA PRO A 211 11.51 -5.29 1.86
C PRO A 211 10.82 -4.55 0.70
N TYR A 212 10.64 -3.23 0.82
CA TYR A 212 10.03 -2.41 -0.22
C TYR A 212 11.01 -1.94 -1.30
N SER A 213 12.32 -2.15 -1.12
CA SER A 213 13.36 -1.74 -2.07
C SER A 213 13.73 -2.86 -3.04
N SER A 214 12.75 -3.45 -3.72
CA SER A 214 12.97 -4.57 -4.65
C SER A 214 13.80 -4.16 -5.86
N ILE A 215 14.74 -5.03 -6.27
CA ILE A 215 15.49 -4.90 -7.51
C ILE A 215 14.74 -5.47 -8.71
N SER A 216 13.76 -6.34 -8.45
CA SER A 216 12.90 -6.94 -9.45
C SER A 216 11.50 -7.18 -8.89
N ILE A 217 10.49 -6.82 -9.66
CA ILE A 217 9.08 -7.09 -9.33
C ILE A 217 8.70 -8.57 -9.53
N PHE A 218 9.61 -9.38 -10.06
CA PHE A 218 9.39 -10.79 -10.35
C PHE A 218 10.21 -11.70 -9.44
N ALA A 219 11.50 -11.43 -9.29
CA ALA A 219 12.43 -12.30 -8.58
C ALA A 219 12.13 -12.35 -7.08
N LEU A 220 12.17 -13.55 -6.51
CA LEU A 220 12.01 -13.80 -5.08
C LEU A 220 13.36 -13.68 -4.35
N HIS A 221 13.34 -13.18 -3.11
CA HIS A 221 14.58 -13.00 -2.34
C HIS A 221 15.18 -14.34 -1.92
N PRO A 222 16.47 -14.58 -2.21
CA PRO A 222 17.15 -15.86 -1.89
C PRO A 222 17.12 -16.25 -0.41
N GLN A 223 16.98 -15.27 0.53
CA GLN A 223 16.89 -15.57 1.96
C GLN A 223 15.68 -16.43 2.34
N TYR A 224 14.62 -16.47 1.53
CA TYR A 224 13.41 -17.26 1.79
C TYR A 224 13.51 -18.72 1.37
N THR A 225 14.66 -19.17 0.84
CA THR A 225 14.87 -20.58 0.49
C THR A 225 14.80 -21.47 1.74
N ASP A 226 13.96 -22.47 1.72
CA ASP A 226 13.89 -23.52 2.73
C ASP A 226 14.81 -24.70 2.34
N PHE A 227 15.93 -24.84 3.02
CA PHE A 227 16.90 -25.91 2.74
C PHE A 227 16.41 -27.32 3.13
N ARG A 228 15.41 -27.40 4.01
CA ARG A 228 14.79 -28.68 4.43
C ARG A 228 14.04 -29.38 3.29
N GLN A 229 13.63 -28.60 2.27
CA GLN A 229 12.97 -29.11 1.07
C GLN A 229 13.94 -29.42 -0.07
N LEU A 230 15.25 -29.27 0.13
CA LEU A 230 16.28 -29.47 -0.85
C LEU A 230 17.14 -30.69 -0.47
N PRO A 231 17.83 -31.33 -1.44
CA PRO A 231 18.77 -32.40 -1.13
C PRO A 231 19.86 -31.91 -0.15
N PRO A 232 20.28 -32.73 0.82
CA PRO A 232 21.36 -32.36 1.72
C PRO A 232 22.69 -32.22 0.98
N LEU A 233 23.59 -31.39 1.51
CA LEU A 233 24.94 -31.31 0.99
C LEU A 233 25.67 -32.68 1.17
N LYS A 234 26.33 -33.12 0.12
CA LYS A 234 27.15 -34.38 0.12
C LYS A 234 28.41 -34.22 0.96
N ASP A 235 28.97 -33.01 1.04
CA ASP A 235 30.08 -32.71 1.95
C ASP A 235 29.55 -32.64 3.39
N TRP A 236 29.76 -33.73 4.13
CA TRP A 236 29.30 -33.85 5.51
C TRP A 236 29.96 -32.85 6.46
N LYS A 237 31.20 -32.41 6.20
CA LYS A 237 31.91 -31.43 7.02
C LYS A 237 31.22 -30.07 6.87
N LYS A 238 31.02 -29.64 5.63
CA LYS A 238 30.26 -28.39 5.33
C LYS A 238 28.84 -28.46 5.87
N ALA A 239 28.13 -29.56 5.68
CA ALA A 239 26.80 -29.75 6.22
C ALA A 239 26.75 -29.57 7.76
N THR A 240 27.76 -30.12 8.47
CA THR A 240 27.89 -29.97 9.94
C THR A 240 28.22 -28.54 10.35
N GLU A 241 29.09 -27.83 9.63
CA GLU A 241 29.42 -26.44 9.84
C GLU A 241 28.17 -25.54 9.69
N PHE A 242 27.42 -25.75 8.61
CA PHE A 242 26.17 -25.01 8.38
C PHE A 242 25.08 -25.28 9.44
N GLU A 243 24.95 -26.54 9.89
CA GLU A 243 23.99 -26.88 10.93
C GLU A 243 24.36 -26.22 12.28
N LYS A 244 25.64 -26.14 12.61
CA LYS A 244 26.11 -25.39 13.78
C LYS A 244 25.80 -23.91 13.65
N LEU A 245 26.09 -23.30 12.48
CA LEU A 245 25.84 -21.92 12.22
C LEU A 245 24.33 -21.61 12.21
N ARG A 246 23.51 -22.50 11.64
CA ARG A 246 22.04 -22.39 11.66
C ARG A 246 21.51 -22.28 13.09
N LYS A 247 21.95 -23.17 13.98
CA LYS A 247 21.55 -23.15 15.39
C LYS A 247 21.98 -21.88 16.09
N GLU A 248 23.19 -21.40 15.83
CA GLU A 248 23.69 -20.14 16.37
C GLU A 248 22.83 -18.95 15.91
N LEU A 249 22.62 -18.81 14.60
CA LEU A 249 21.82 -17.72 14.04
C LEU A 249 20.35 -17.82 14.45
N ASN A 250 19.81 -19.05 14.56
CA ASN A 250 18.42 -19.25 14.98
C ASN A 250 18.18 -18.91 16.46
N ALA A 251 19.22 -18.93 17.29
CA ALA A 251 19.14 -18.56 18.70
C ALA A 251 19.14 -17.02 18.93
N LEU A 252 19.51 -16.23 17.94
CA LEU A 252 19.51 -14.76 18.03
C LEU A 252 18.10 -14.21 18.23
N ALA A 253 17.95 -13.19 19.05
CA ALA A 253 16.67 -12.50 19.29
C ALA A 253 16.17 -11.76 18.04
N GLN A 254 17.08 -11.21 17.24
CA GLN A 254 16.84 -10.47 16.02
C GLN A 254 17.61 -11.08 14.85
N ILE A 255 17.25 -10.68 13.62
CA ILE A 255 17.92 -11.17 12.41
C ILE A 255 19.28 -10.50 12.26
N ASP A 256 20.34 -11.30 12.09
CA ASP A 256 21.62 -10.84 11.58
C ASP A 256 21.63 -11.02 10.05
N TYR A 257 21.18 -9.99 9.35
CA TYR A 257 20.94 -10.04 7.91
C TYR A 257 22.19 -10.47 7.13
N GLU A 258 23.34 -9.91 7.43
CA GLU A 258 24.55 -10.16 6.68
C GLU A 258 25.05 -11.59 6.88
N ARG A 259 25.12 -12.06 8.13
CA ARG A 259 25.57 -13.44 8.42
C ARG A 259 24.60 -14.47 7.84
N VAL A 260 23.31 -14.24 7.94
CA VAL A 260 22.27 -15.14 7.39
C VAL A 260 22.41 -15.22 5.87
N ASN A 261 22.43 -14.06 5.18
CA ASN A 261 22.44 -14.05 3.72
C ASN A 261 23.76 -14.56 3.14
N ASN A 262 24.91 -14.25 3.77
CA ASN A 262 26.20 -14.79 3.36
C ASN A 262 26.23 -16.32 3.50
N ALA A 263 25.76 -16.85 4.61
CA ALA A 263 25.71 -18.30 4.85
C ALA A 263 24.75 -19.00 3.86
N LYS A 264 23.55 -18.45 3.67
CA LYS A 264 22.58 -19.03 2.72
C LYS A 264 23.08 -18.96 1.28
N ASN A 265 23.74 -17.88 0.88
CA ASN A 265 24.31 -17.75 -0.45
C ASN A 265 25.45 -18.79 -0.68
N GLU A 266 26.36 -18.96 0.31
CA GLU A 266 27.41 -20.00 0.22
C GLU A 266 26.79 -21.41 0.11
N TYR A 267 25.78 -21.71 0.93
CA TYR A 267 25.08 -23.00 0.86
C TYR A 267 24.44 -23.23 -0.50
N LEU A 268 23.79 -22.23 -1.07
CA LEU A 268 23.14 -22.31 -2.38
C LEU A 268 24.14 -22.52 -3.51
N HIS A 269 25.33 -21.92 -3.45
CA HIS A 269 26.40 -22.18 -4.42
C HIS A 269 26.88 -23.63 -4.36
N LEU A 270 27.15 -24.16 -3.17
CA LEU A 270 27.55 -25.57 -2.99
C LEU A 270 26.46 -26.54 -3.50
N LEU A 271 25.19 -26.19 -3.22
CA LEU A 271 24.08 -27.01 -3.68
C LEU A 271 23.93 -26.95 -5.21
N PHE A 272 24.13 -25.77 -5.80
CA PHE A 272 24.12 -25.59 -7.24
C PHE A 272 25.26 -26.40 -7.93
N GLU A 273 26.47 -26.39 -7.37
CA GLU A 273 27.56 -27.23 -7.86
C GLU A 273 27.21 -28.74 -7.83
N GLN A 274 26.45 -29.13 -6.79
CA GLN A 274 26.04 -30.51 -6.58
C GLN A 274 24.87 -30.97 -7.45
N GLU A 275 23.81 -30.17 -7.57
CA GLU A 275 22.53 -30.57 -8.15
C GLU A 275 22.09 -29.68 -9.34
N GLY A 276 22.75 -28.54 -9.56
CA GLY A 276 22.33 -27.55 -10.55
C GLY A 276 22.17 -28.10 -11.96
N GLN A 277 23.14 -28.87 -12.45
CA GLN A 277 23.05 -29.46 -13.79
C GLN A 277 21.87 -30.41 -13.94
N LYS A 278 21.60 -31.22 -12.92
CA LYS A 278 20.46 -32.15 -12.91
C LYS A 278 19.13 -31.35 -12.92
N THR A 279 19.03 -30.32 -12.11
CA THR A 279 17.82 -29.47 -12.04
C THR A 279 17.58 -28.75 -13.35
N LEU A 280 18.59 -28.09 -13.92
CA LEU A 280 18.50 -27.39 -15.20
C LEU A 280 18.22 -28.29 -16.41
N ALA A 281 18.46 -29.59 -16.28
CA ALA A 281 18.15 -30.59 -17.29
C ALA A 281 16.71 -31.15 -17.17
N SER A 282 16.01 -30.89 -16.06
CA SER A 282 14.65 -31.42 -15.84
C SER A 282 13.62 -30.78 -16.75
N GLU A 283 12.56 -31.52 -17.09
CA GLU A 283 11.48 -30.97 -17.93
C GLU A 283 10.67 -29.90 -17.20
N GLU A 284 10.51 -30.03 -15.87
CA GLU A 284 9.84 -29.03 -15.05
C GLU A 284 10.57 -27.67 -15.11
N TYR A 285 11.91 -27.67 -15.00
CA TYR A 285 12.70 -26.46 -15.15
C TYR A 285 12.60 -25.89 -16.56
N LYS A 286 12.74 -26.70 -17.60
CA LYS A 286 12.67 -26.21 -18.99
C LYS A 286 11.33 -25.57 -19.32
N GLN A 287 10.22 -26.17 -18.85
CA GLN A 287 8.90 -25.61 -19.03
C GLN A 287 8.78 -24.28 -18.29
N TRP A 288 9.15 -24.24 -17.03
CA TRP A 288 9.15 -23.03 -16.19
C TRP A 288 10.04 -21.93 -16.78
N PHE A 289 11.26 -22.28 -17.20
CA PHE A 289 12.19 -21.32 -17.82
C PHE A 289 11.59 -20.67 -19.07
N LYS A 290 10.94 -21.45 -19.92
CA LYS A 290 10.28 -20.92 -21.12
C LYS A 290 9.14 -19.95 -20.80
N GLU A 291 8.41 -20.19 -19.70
CA GLU A 291 7.33 -19.31 -19.24
C GLU A 291 7.85 -18.02 -18.62
N GLU A 292 9.01 -18.06 -17.96
CA GLU A 292 9.57 -16.97 -17.17
C GLU A 292 10.75 -16.25 -17.87
N GLU A 293 11.24 -16.72 -19.01
CA GLU A 293 12.47 -16.22 -19.64
C GLU A 293 12.47 -14.74 -19.93
N GLN A 294 11.29 -14.12 -20.09
CA GLN A 294 11.17 -12.71 -20.42
C GLN A 294 11.79 -11.81 -19.34
N TRP A 295 11.55 -12.12 -18.07
CA TRP A 295 12.08 -11.36 -16.93
C TRP A 295 13.31 -12.05 -16.32
N LEU A 296 13.32 -13.38 -16.30
CA LEU A 296 14.37 -14.18 -15.65
C LEU A 296 15.73 -13.98 -16.28
N VAL A 297 15.78 -13.92 -17.61
CA VAL A 297 17.04 -13.78 -18.35
C VAL A 297 17.70 -12.44 -18.09
N PRO A 298 17.01 -11.27 -18.22
CA PRO A 298 17.58 -9.98 -17.83
C PRO A 298 17.96 -9.92 -16.35
N TYR A 299 17.13 -10.45 -15.44
CA TYR A 299 17.44 -10.48 -14.01
C TYR A 299 18.74 -11.25 -13.71
N ALA A 300 18.94 -12.39 -14.34
CA ALA A 300 20.16 -13.18 -14.15
C ALA A 300 21.40 -12.48 -14.70
N GLN A 301 21.29 -11.84 -15.88
CA GLN A 301 22.39 -11.03 -16.42
C GLN A 301 22.72 -9.84 -15.52
N TYR A 302 21.69 -9.08 -15.08
CA TYR A 302 21.86 -7.98 -14.13
C TYR A 302 22.60 -8.45 -12.87
N SER A 303 22.21 -9.59 -12.31
CA SER A 303 22.82 -10.14 -11.10
C SER A 303 24.29 -10.55 -11.31
N VAL A 304 24.61 -11.14 -12.47
CA VAL A 304 26.00 -11.47 -12.85
C VAL A 304 26.83 -10.18 -13.01
N LEU A 305 26.31 -9.16 -13.64
CA LEU A 305 27.00 -7.88 -13.87
C LEU A 305 27.20 -7.12 -12.55
N ARG A 306 26.15 -7.04 -11.70
CA ARG A 306 26.27 -6.47 -10.35
C ARG A 306 27.40 -7.11 -9.56
N ASP A 307 27.45 -8.44 -9.54
CA ASP A 307 28.48 -9.17 -8.79
C ASP A 307 29.86 -9.02 -9.41
N LYS A 308 29.96 -9.01 -10.74
CA LYS A 308 31.21 -8.81 -11.48
C LYS A 308 31.82 -7.42 -11.22
N TYR A 309 30.97 -6.38 -11.19
CA TYR A 309 31.44 -5.01 -11.02
C TYR A 309 31.42 -4.54 -9.56
N GLY A 310 30.86 -5.31 -8.64
CA GLY A 310 30.80 -5.01 -7.22
C GLY A 310 29.87 -3.82 -6.88
N THR A 311 29.02 -3.42 -7.81
CA THR A 311 28.03 -2.34 -7.63
C THR A 311 26.75 -2.65 -8.40
N ALA A 312 25.62 -2.32 -7.82
CA ALA A 312 24.31 -2.39 -8.48
C ALA A 312 24.02 -1.12 -9.32
N ASN A 313 24.81 -0.06 -9.16
CA ASN A 313 24.67 1.15 -9.95
C ASN A 313 25.15 0.91 -11.40
N TYR A 314 24.22 0.47 -12.25
CA TYR A 314 24.49 0.15 -13.64
C TYR A 314 25.03 1.35 -14.46
N SER A 315 24.85 2.60 -13.99
CA SER A 315 25.44 3.78 -14.64
C SER A 315 26.97 3.87 -14.46
N GLU A 316 27.52 3.15 -13.48
CA GLU A 316 28.97 3.01 -13.24
C GLU A 316 29.59 1.83 -13.96
N TRP A 317 28.79 0.96 -14.59
CA TRP A 317 29.32 -0.19 -15.31
C TRP A 317 30.01 0.26 -16.60
N PRO A 318 31.16 -0.32 -16.93
CA PRO A 318 31.91 0.03 -18.16
C PRO A 318 31.16 -0.27 -19.45
N ASP A 319 30.25 -1.26 -19.40
CA ASP A 319 29.40 -1.71 -20.48
C ASP A 319 28.03 -2.14 -19.90
N HIS A 320 27.04 -2.38 -20.74
CA HIS A 320 25.70 -2.85 -20.33
C HIS A 320 24.96 -1.89 -19.38
N ASN A 321 25.03 -0.58 -19.59
CA ASN A 321 24.31 0.42 -18.77
C ASN A 321 22.77 0.31 -18.89
N THR A 322 22.28 -0.43 -19.87
CA THR A 322 20.90 -0.84 -20.06
C THR A 322 20.86 -2.28 -20.60
N TRP A 323 19.68 -2.92 -20.44
CA TRP A 323 19.46 -4.23 -21.06
C TRP A 323 19.59 -4.16 -22.57
N ASN A 324 20.26 -5.18 -23.16
CA ASN A 324 20.35 -5.38 -24.61
C ASN A 324 19.67 -6.69 -25.00
N GLU A 325 18.60 -6.62 -25.78
CA GLU A 325 17.85 -7.79 -26.21
C GLU A 325 18.66 -8.78 -27.06
N ASP A 326 19.72 -8.31 -27.73
CA ASP A 326 20.63 -9.17 -28.50
C ASP A 326 21.38 -10.19 -27.62
N ASP A 327 21.58 -9.88 -26.33
CA ASP A 327 22.23 -10.79 -25.37
C ASP A 327 21.37 -12.00 -25.04
N ARG A 328 20.05 -11.91 -25.17
CA ARG A 328 19.10 -12.99 -24.84
C ARG A 328 19.47 -14.30 -25.51
N LYS A 329 19.85 -14.28 -26.78
CA LYS A 329 20.21 -15.48 -27.54
C LYS A 329 21.39 -16.23 -26.91
N ALA A 330 22.38 -15.51 -26.40
CA ALA A 330 23.53 -16.14 -25.72
C ALA A 330 23.12 -16.64 -24.32
N LEU A 331 22.31 -15.87 -23.60
CA LEU A 331 21.86 -16.19 -22.24
C LEU A 331 20.85 -17.36 -22.18
N THR A 332 20.15 -17.63 -23.28
CA THR A 332 19.22 -18.78 -23.38
C THR A 332 19.83 -20.02 -23.98
N ASN A 333 21.07 -19.96 -24.51
CA ASN A 333 21.76 -21.10 -25.09
C ASN A 333 22.60 -21.85 -24.03
N PRO A 334 22.22 -23.07 -23.61
CA PRO A 334 22.93 -23.82 -22.57
C PRO A 334 24.43 -24.12 -22.86
N ARG A 335 24.84 -23.98 -24.12
CA ARG A 335 26.24 -24.19 -24.53
C ARG A 335 27.09 -22.93 -24.40
N SER A 336 26.48 -21.77 -24.28
CA SER A 336 27.20 -20.50 -24.20
C SER A 336 27.84 -20.29 -22.83
N LYS A 337 28.87 -19.46 -22.77
CA LYS A 337 29.44 -19.01 -21.50
C LYS A 337 28.46 -18.14 -20.73
N ALA A 338 27.75 -17.25 -21.40
CA ALA A 338 26.78 -16.36 -20.77
C ALA A 338 25.66 -17.13 -20.02
N TYR A 339 25.12 -18.18 -20.62
CA TYR A 339 24.15 -19.04 -19.93
C TYR A 339 24.75 -19.71 -18.69
N LYS A 340 25.99 -20.23 -18.79
CA LYS A 340 26.65 -20.88 -17.64
C LYS A 340 26.89 -19.92 -16.49
N ASP A 341 27.32 -18.70 -16.80
CA ASP A 341 27.53 -17.64 -15.80
C ASP A 341 26.20 -17.23 -15.12
N ALA A 342 25.09 -17.23 -15.85
CA ALA A 342 23.75 -16.89 -15.36
C ALA A 342 23.02 -18.04 -14.66
N SER A 343 23.46 -19.30 -14.87
CA SER A 343 22.73 -20.53 -14.47
C SER A 343 22.43 -20.61 -12.99
N PHE A 344 23.30 -20.08 -12.13
CA PHE A 344 23.09 -20.04 -10.69
C PHE A 344 21.83 -19.28 -10.33
N TYR A 345 21.60 -18.12 -10.95
CA TYR A 345 20.42 -17.30 -10.74
C TYR A 345 19.16 -17.94 -11.30
N TYR A 346 19.24 -18.64 -12.43
CA TYR A 346 18.14 -19.44 -12.96
C TYR A 346 17.71 -20.53 -11.99
N TYR A 347 18.70 -21.25 -11.45
CA TYR A 347 18.47 -22.33 -10.49
C TYR A 347 17.80 -21.81 -9.22
N ILE A 348 18.31 -20.72 -8.62
CA ILE A 348 17.77 -20.18 -7.37
C ILE A 348 16.31 -19.73 -7.56
N GLN A 349 16.03 -19.00 -8.63
CA GLN A 349 14.66 -18.48 -8.86
C GLN A 349 13.68 -19.60 -9.14
N PHE A 350 14.11 -20.67 -9.82
CA PHE A 350 13.31 -21.87 -10.01
C PHE A 350 12.97 -22.53 -8.66
N VAL A 351 13.96 -22.75 -7.82
CA VAL A 351 13.77 -23.35 -6.48
C VAL A 351 12.81 -22.53 -5.64
N LEU A 352 13.01 -21.21 -5.58
CA LEU A 352 12.14 -20.28 -4.83
C LEU A 352 10.71 -20.28 -5.34
N ALA A 353 10.52 -20.23 -6.66
CA ALA A 353 9.19 -20.26 -7.28
C ALA A 353 8.45 -21.56 -6.92
N GLN A 354 9.12 -22.72 -7.00
CA GLN A 354 8.51 -24.01 -6.62
C GLN A 354 8.13 -24.06 -5.15
N GLN A 355 9.00 -23.56 -4.25
CA GLN A 355 8.72 -23.53 -2.82
C GLN A 355 7.55 -22.58 -2.48
N MET A 356 7.50 -21.40 -3.08
CA MET A 356 6.40 -20.44 -2.81
C MET A 356 5.07 -20.92 -3.42
N ILE A 357 5.06 -21.48 -4.63
CA ILE A 357 3.86 -22.11 -5.22
C ILE A 357 3.37 -23.27 -4.32
N SER A 358 4.29 -24.06 -3.80
CA SER A 358 3.95 -25.14 -2.85
C SER A 358 3.37 -24.61 -1.55
N ALA A 359 3.89 -23.50 -1.02
CA ALA A 359 3.36 -22.85 0.17
C ALA A 359 1.96 -22.28 -0.07
N HIS A 360 1.70 -21.65 -1.23
CA HIS A 360 0.39 -21.14 -1.61
C HIS A 360 -0.65 -22.27 -1.75
N LYS A 361 -0.32 -23.35 -2.46
CA LYS A 361 -1.19 -24.52 -2.57
C LYS A 361 -1.47 -25.17 -1.20
N TYR A 362 -0.49 -25.19 -0.32
CA TYR A 362 -0.66 -25.67 1.05
C TYR A 362 -1.65 -24.81 1.82
N ALA A 363 -1.52 -23.51 1.75
CA ALA A 363 -2.44 -22.56 2.38
C ALA A 363 -3.89 -22.75 1.88
N GLN A 364 -4.07 -22.86 0.56
CA GLN A 364 -5.37 -23.11 -0.06
C GLN A 364 -6.00 -24.42 0.41
N ALA A 365 -5.21 -25.50 0.52
CA ALA A 365 -5.68 -26.79 1.04
C ALA A 365 -6.14 -26.69 2.53
N HIS A 366 -5.55 -25.78 3.30
CA HIS A 366 -5.93 -25.48 4.69
C HIS A 366 -6.99 -24.37 4.81
N LYS A 367 -7.58 -23.92 3.70
CA LYS A 367 -8.58 -22.84 3.63
C LYS A 367 -8.08 -21.49 4.19
N VAL A 368 -6.79 -21.24 4.08
CA VAL A 368 -6.12 -19.99 4.43
C VAL A 368 -5.74 -19.27 3.15
N ALA A 369 -6.24 -18.04 2.98
CA ALA A 369 -5.82 -17.17 1.91
C ALA A 369 -4.46 -16.55 2.25
N LEU A 370 -3.54 -16.51 1.29
CA LEU A 370 -2.33 -15.72 1.42
C LEU A 370 -2.55 -14.32 0.83
N LYS A 371 -2.26 -13.30 1.63
CA LYS A 371 -2.32 -11.90 1.22
C LYS A 371 -0.91 -11.34 1.14
N GLY A 372 -0.48 -10.99 -0.08
CA GLY A 372 0.80 -10.36 -0.34
C GLY A 372 0.76 -8.84 -0.13
N ASP A 373 1.92 -8.23 -0.27
CA ASP A 373 2.11 -6.79 -0.27
C ASP A 373 2.91 -6.37 -1.50
N ILE A 374 2.40 -5.39 -2.25
CA ILE A 374 3.00 -4.95 -3.51
C ILE A 374 3.46 -3.50 -3.35
N PRO A 375 4.78 -3.26 -3.23
CA PRO A 375 5.35 -1.93 -3.08
C PRO A 375 4.94 -0.97 -4.20
N ILE A 376 4.71 0.30 -3.87
CA ILE A 376 4.53 1.33 -4.89
C ILE A 376 5.82 1.56 -5.69
N GLY A 377 6.98 1.47 -5.05
CA GLY A 377 8.27 1.76 -5.65
C GLY A 377 9.05 0.52 -6.08
N VAL A 378 10.17 0.76 -6.76
CA VAL A 378 11.24 -0.20 -7.03
C VAL A 378 12.58 0.48 -6.81
N ASN A 379 13.62 -0.30 -6.55
CA ASN A 379 14.95 0.27 -6.37
C ASN A 379 15.42 1.00 -7.64
N ARG A 380 15.91 2.23 -7.49
CA ARG A 380 16.41 3.07 -8.58
C ARG A 380 17.50 2.40 -9.42
N TYR A 381 18.33 1.60 -8.79
CA TYR A 381 19.42 0.87 -9.42
C TYR A 381 19.07 -0.61 -9.67
N GLY A 382 17.80 -0.98 -9.53
CA GLY A 382 17.32 -2.33 -9.73
C GLY A 382 17.24 -2.77 -11.19
N CYS A 383 17.10 -4.08 -11.38
CA CYS A 383 16.97 -4.71 -12.69
C CYS A 383 15.81 -4.16 -13.52
N ASP A 384 14.66 -3.86 -12.89
CA ASP A 384 13.48 -3.36 -13.62
C ASP A 384 13.75 -2.01 -14.28
N VAL A 385 14.43 -1.10 -13.56
CA VAL A 385 14.80 0.22 -14.09
C VAL A 385 15.87 0.09 -15.16
N TRP A 386 16.85 -0.78 -14.96
CA TRP A 386 17.88 -1.09 -15.93
C TRP A 386 17.31 -1.69 -17.23
N MET A 387 16.29 -2.54 -17.10
CA MET A 387 15.67 -3.25 -18.22
C MET A 387 14.71 -2.36 -19.02
N GLU A 388 13.88 -1.56 -18.35
CA GLU A 388 12.82 -0.77 -18.97
C GLU A 388 12.83 0.69 -18.47
N PRO A 389 13.96 1.46 -18.63
CA PRO A 389 14.12 2.80 -18.05
C PRO A 389 13.06 3.81 -18.54
N ARG A 390 12.44 3.58 -19.70
CA ARG A 390 11.39 4.46 -20.25
C ARG A 390 10.18 4.64 -19.33
N TYR A 391 9.92 3.69 -18.44
CA TYR A 391 8.78 3.73 -17.53
C TYR A 391 9.05 4.51 -16.24
N PHE A 392 10.26 5.06 -16.08
CA PHE A 392 10.68 5.68 -14.83
C PHE A 392 11.25 7.09 -15.05
N ASN A 393 10.90 8.02 -14.13
CA ASN A 393 11.48 9.35 -14.07
C ASN A 393 12.65 9.32 -13.07
N LEU A 394 13.86 9.38 -13.58
CA LEU A 394 15.07 9.30 -12.74
C LEU A 394 15.47 10.64 -12.09
N ASN A 395 14.84 11.75 -12.50
CA ASN A 395 15.05 13.07 -11.91
C ASN A 395 14.17 13.34 -10.68
N GLY A 396 13.18 12.48 -10.43
CA GLY A 396 12.31 12.53 -9.28
C GLY A 396 12.59 11.40 -8.28
N GLN A 397 12.16 11.61 -7.05
CA GLN A 397 12.15 10.61 -5.97
C GLN A 397 10.74 10.50 -5.39
N THR A 398 10.28 9.29 -5.20
CA THR A 398 9.00 9.03 -4.54
C THR A 398 9.12 9.26 -3.04
N GLY A 399 8.09 9.84 -2.44
CA GLY A 399 8.01 10.03 -0.99
C GLY A 399 6.60 10.33 -0.52
N ALA A 400 6.49 10.84 0.70
CA ALA A 400 5.25 11.35 1.28
C ALA A 400 5.43 12.80 1.76
N PRO A 401 4.38 13.64 1.69
CA PRO A 401 4.41 14.97 2.27
C PRO A 401 4.55 14.89 3.80
N PRO A 402 4.86 16.02 4.48
CA PRO A 402 4.81 16.10 5.93
C PRO A 402 3.48 15.59 6.50
N ASP A 403 3.57 14.73 7.51
CA ASP A 403 2.47 14.10 8.21
C ASP A 403 2.84 13.78 9.67
N ASP A 404 1.99 13.02 10.37
CA ASP A 404 2.22 12.62 11.76
C ASP A 404 3.42 11.67 11.93
N PHE A 405 3.88 11.02 10.86
CA PHE A 405 5.06 10.15 10.87
C PHE A 405 6.36 10.93 10.70
N SER A 406 6.34 12.04 9.94
CA SER A 406 7.54 12.84 9.65
C SER A 406 7.20 14.29 9.33
N VAL A 407 7.64 15.22 10.19
CA VAL A 407 7.45 16.67 10.00
C VAL A 407 8.17 17.23 8.78
N ASN A 408 9.21 16.54 8.28
CA ASN A 408 9.97 16.92 7.09
C ASN A 408 9.51 16.18 5.82
N GLY A 409 8.42 15.39 5.93
CA GLY A 409 8.04 14.43 4.90
C GLY A 409 9.01 13.26 4.83
N GLN A 410 8.66 12.26 4.04
CA GLN A 410 9.47 11.06 3.84
C GLN A 410 10.03 11.06 2.42
N ASN A 411 11.31 10.75 2.25
CA ASN A 411 11.93 10.51 0.96
C ASN A 411 12.32 9.03 0.86
N TRP A 412 11.58 8.26 0.06
CA TRP A 412 11.82 6.82 -0.12
C TRP A 412 12.89 6.51 -1.15
N GLY A 413 13.32 7.50 -1.96
CA GLY A 413 14.42 7.39 -2.91
C GLY A 413 14.11 6.63 -4.19
N PHE A 414 12.92 6.03 -4.36
CA PHE A 414 12.52 5.32 -5.57
C PHE A 414 12.28 6.29 -6.73
N PRO A 415 12.52 5.91 -7.98
CA PRO A 415 12.10 6.73 -9.12
C PRO A 415 10.58 6.83 -9.17
N THR A 416 10.04 7.91 -9.70
CA THR A 416 8.62 8.01 -10.00
C THR A 416 8.30 7.38 -11.34
N TYR A 417 7.01 7.05 -11.59
CA TYR A 417 6.59 6.41 -12.83
C TYR A 417 6.32 7.43 -13.94
N ASN A 418 6.77 7.09 -15.14
CA ASN A 418 6.38 7.80 -16.36
C ASN A 418 5.04 7.20 -16.87
N TRP A 419 3.93 7.69 -16.30
CA TRP A 419 2.61 7.20 -16.65
C TRP A 419 2.23 7.42 -18.11
N ASP A 420 2.77 8.48 -18.75
CA ASP A 420 2.51 8.73 -20.16
C ASP A 420 3.05 7.59 -21.05
N GLU A 421 4.22 7.04 -20.71
CA GLU A 421 4.76 5.87 -21.41
C GLU A 421 4.03 4.58 -21.04
N MET A 422 3.68 4.41 -19.76
CA MET A 422 2.96 3.21 -19.32
C MET A 422 1.55 3.10 -19.91
N LEU A 423 0.85 4.22 -20.09
CA LEU A 423 -0.47 4.23 -20.69
C LEU A 423 -0.48 3.91 -22.20
N LYS A 424 0.65 4.08 -22.92
CA LYS A 424 0.75 3.73 -24.35
C LYS A 424 0.62 2.24 -24.60
N ASP A 425 0.99 1.41 -23.66
CA ASP A 425 0.88 -0.05 -23.72
C ASP A 425 -0.10 -0.64 -22.69
N ASP A 426 -1.08 0.18 -22.26
CA ASP A 426 -2.11 -0.25 -21.31
C ASP A 426 -1.56 -0.70 -19.96
N CYS A 427 -0.46 -0.10 -19.49
CA CYS A 427 0.20 -0.39 -18.20
C CYS A 427 0.73 -1.83 -18.09
N GLN A 428 1.23 -2.41 -19.19
CA GLN A 428 1.67 -3.81 -19.24
C GLN A 428 2.74 -4.14 -18.16
N TRP A 429 3.60 -3.20 -17.80
CA TRP A 429 4.58 -3.42 -16.72
C TRP A 429 3.89 -3.76 -15.40
N TRP A 430 2.86 -3.03 -15.00
CA TRP A 430 2.08 -3.29 -13.79
C TRP A 430 1.23 -4.56 -13.90
N ILE A 431 0.61 -4.79 -15.06
CA ILE A 431 -0.19 -6.01 -15.32
C ILE A 431 0.69 -7.25 -15.15
N ARG A 432 1.88 -7.28 -15.74
CA ARG A 432 2.84 -8.40 -15.59
C ARG A 432 3.23 -8.61 -14.12
N ARG A 433 3.42 -7.53 -13.35
CA ARG A 433 3.69 -7.60 -11.92
C ARG A 433 2.58 -8.29 -11.16
N PHE A 434 1.34 -7.85 -11.34
CA PHE A 434 0.19 -8.46 -10.66
C PHE A 434 -0.02 -9.91 -11.09
N GLN A 435 0.11 -10.23 -12.36
CA GLN A 435 0.00 -11.60 -12.86
C GLN A 435 1.06 -12.53 -12.26
N ASN A 436 2.28 -12.05 -12.07
CA ASN A 436 3.32 -12.81 -11.39
C ASN A 436 2.98 -13.05 -9.91
N MET A 437 2.51 -12.04 -9.20
CA MET A 437 2.13 -12.17 -7.78
C MET A 437 0.91 -13.07 -7.59
N ALA A 438 0.00 -13.15 -8.56
CA ALA A 438 -1.16 -14.05 -8.53
C ALA A 438 -0.80 -15.55 -8.52
N LYS A 439 0.44 -15.91 -8.85
CA LYS A 439 0.96 -17.28 -8.69
C LYS A 439 1.12 -17.67 -7.21
N TYR A 440 1.25 -16.67 -6.33
CA TYR A 440 1.67 -16.83 -4.94
C TYR A 440 0.61 -16.39 -3.92
N PHE A 441 -0.37 -15.55 -4.34
CA PHE A 441 -1.31 -14.90 -3.43
C PHE A 441 -2.75 -14.96 -3.94
N ASP A 442 -3.70 -14.94 -3.00
CA ASP A 442 -5.14 -14.84 -3.23
C ASP A 442 -5.65 -13.39 -3.11
N ALA A 443 -4.92 -12.57 -2.38
CA ALA A 443 -5.18 -11.15 -2.16
C ALA A 443 -3.87 -10.38 -2.07
N TYR A 444 -3.92 -9.06 -2.24
CA TYR A 444 -2.75 -8.21 -2.01
C TYR A 444 -3.12 -6.85 -1.42
N ARG A 445 -2.20 -6.29 -0.66
CA ARG A 445 -2.19 -4.89 -0.30
C ARG A 445 -1.46 -4.14 -1.42
N ILE A 446 -2.14 -3.19 -2.03
CA ILE A 446 -1.48 -2.22 -2.90
C ILE A 446 -0.92 -1.13 -2.00
N ASP A 447 0.39 -1.10 -1.90
CA ASP A 447 1.12 -0.13 -1.10
C ASP A 447 0.94 1.27 -1.70
N HIS A 448 0.68 2.25 -0.85
CA HIS A 448 0.49 3.64 -1.23
C HIS A 448 -0.42 3.82 -2.47
N VAL A 449 -1.67 3.33 -2.40
CA VAL A 449 -2.63 3.43 -3.52
C VAL A 449 -2.79 4.85 -4.03
N LEU A 450 -2.57 5.85 -3.17
CA LEU A 450 -2.60 7.27 -3.51
C LEU A 450 -1.63 7.61 -4.65
N GLY A 451 -0.54 6.84 -4.82
CA GLY A 451 0.44 7.00 -5.89
C GLY A 451 -0.13 6.79 -7.30
N PHE A 452 -1.29 6.11 -7.43
CA PHE A 452 -1.99 5.96 -8.71
C PHE A 452 -2.88 7.15 -9.05
N PHE A 453 -3.24 7.95 -8.07
CA PHE A 453 -3.93 9.23 -8.22
C PHE A 453 -2.92 10.34 -8.43
N ARG A 454 -1.99 10.42 -7.52
CA ARG A 454 -0.87 11.37 -7.44
C ARG A 454 0.25 10.82 -6.57
N ILE A 455 1.46 11.12 -6.93
CA ILE A 455 2.63 10.78 -6.11
C ILE A 455 3.27 12.06 -5.56
N TRP A 456 3.80 11.99 -4.35
CA TRP A 456 4.67 13.06 -3.84
C TRP A 456 6.04 12.89 -4.47
N GLU A 457 6.33 13.74 -5.47
CA GLU A 457 7.59 13.72 -6.19
C GLU A 457 8.56 14.75 -5.60
N ILE A 458 9.70 14.26 -5.15
CA ILE A 458 10.77 15.04 -4.54
C ILE A 458 11.90 15.17 -5.57
N PRO A 459 12.44 16.37 -5.80
CA PRO A 459 13.58 16.56 -6.72
C PRO A 459 14.77 15.68 -6.32
N ILE A 460 15.50 15.14 -7.30
CA ILE A 460 16.65 14.23 -7.05
C ILE A 460 17.74 14.86 -6.17
N HIS A 461 17.87 16.18 -6.23
CA HIS A 461 18.84 16.94 -5.46
C HIS A 461 18.36 17.33 -4.04
N SER A 462 17.13 16.96 -3.66
CA SER A 462 16.60 17.14 -2.31
C SER A 462 16.81 15.89 -1.45
N VAL A 463 16.99 16.10 -0.14
CA VAL A 463 17.12 15.04 0.88
C VAL A 463 15.79 14.85 1.59
N HIS A 464 15.12 15.93 2.01
CA HIS A 464 13.84 15.94 2.70
C HIS A 464 12.66 16.06 1.75
N GLY A 465 11.47 15.73 2.24
CA GLY A 465 10.22 15.78 1.47
C GLY A 465 9.62 17.18 1.31
N LEU A 466 10.09 18.21 2.03
CA LEU A 466 9.49 19.54 2.04
C LEU A 466 9.44 20.25 0.69
N LEU A 467 10.40 19.99 -0.19
CA LEU A 467 10.48 20.55 -1.55
C LEU A 467 9.80 19.68 -2.61
N GLY A 468 9.02 18.69 -2.19
CA GLY A 468 8.23 17.87 -3.08
C GLY A 468 6.98 18.58 -3.58
N GLN A 469 6.37 18.01 -4.61
CA GLN A 469 5.08 18.42 -5.15
C GLN A 469 4.28 17.20 -5.62
N PHE A 470 2.95 17.30 -5.63
CA PHE A 470 2.12 16.23 -6.17
C PHE A 470 2.23 16.16 -7.70
N GLN A 471 2.49 14.97 -8.21
CA GLN A 471 2.54 14.67 -9.63
C GLN A 471 1.59 13.50 -9.99
N PRO A 472 0.67 13.68 -10.96
CA PRO A 472 0.33 14.96 -11.59
C PRO A 472 -0.51 15.85 -10.68
N SER A 473 -0.49 17.16 -10.94
CA SER A 473 -1.38 18.13 -10.29
C SER A 473 -1.61 19.37 -11.18
N LEU A 474 -2.69 20.08 -10.89
CA LEU A 474 -3.04 21.31 -11.59
C LEU A 474 -2.27 22.49 -10.95
N GLY A 475 -1.08 22.75 -11.43
CA GLY A 475 -0.30 23.93 -11.06
C GLY A 475 -1.07 25.24 -11.30
N MET A 476 -0.62 26.33 -10.72
CA MET A 476 -1.24 27.67 -10.83
C MET A 476 -0.34 28.58 -11.63
N THR A 477 -0.93 29.39 -12.51
CA THR A 477 -0.18 30.48 -13.12
C THR A 477 0.04 31.61 -12.10
N ARG A 478 1.04 32.43 -12.29
CA ARG A 478 1.28 33.63 -11.45
C ARG A 478 0.05 34.53 -11.40
N GLN A 479 -0.66 34.66 -12.51
CA GLN A 479 -1.89 35.43 -12.60
C GLN A 479 -3.04 34.80 -11.76
N GLU A 480 -3.16 33.48 -11.72
CA GLU A 480 -4.13 32.81 -10.83
C GLU A 480 -3.80 33.07 -9.36
N VAL A 481 -2.53 33.09 -8.98
CA VAL A 481 -2.11 33.44 -7.61
C VAL A 481 -2.55 34.85 -7.26
N GLU A 482 -2.39 35.81 -8.19
CA GLU A 482 -2.85 37.20 -8.00
C GLU A 482 -4.38 37.32 -7.87
N GLN A 483 -5.15 36.45 -8.52
CA GLN A 483 -6.62 36.40 -8.36
C GLN A 483 -7.07 36.01 -6.93
N TYR A 484 -6.22 35.29 -6.18
CA TYR A 484 -6.44 35.05 -4.75
C TYR A 484 -6.14 36.28 -3.88
N GLY A 485 -5.57 37.37 -4.46
CA GLY A 485 -5.24 38.61 -3.77
C GLY A 485 -3.78 38.70 -3.31
N LEU A 486 -2.92 37.81 -3.79
CA LEU A 486 -1.48 37.84 -3.51
C LEU A 486 -0.75 38.52 -4.67
N LYS A 487 -0.24 39.73 -4.46
CA LYS A 487 0.60 40.37 -5.47
C LYS A 487 1.87 39.55 -5.67
N TRP A 488 2.08 39.10 -6.91
CA TRP A 488 3.22 38.23 -7.22
C TRP A 488 4.56 38.93 -7.00
N GLN A 489 5.45 38.28 -6.27
CA GLN A 489 6.81 38.74 -5.95
C GLN A 489 7.78 37.57 -6.20
N GLU A 490 8.32 37.46 -7.41
CA GLU A 490 9.12 36.32 -7.88
C GLU A 490 10.25 35.94 -6.89
N ASP A 491 11.07 36.94 -6.52
CA ASP A 491 12.23 36.69 -5.66
C ASP A 491 11.86 36.24 -4.24
N PHE A 492 10.78 36.80 -3.68
CA PHE A 492 10.36 36.47 -2.32
C PHE A 492 9.58 35.15 -2.25
N PHE A 493 8.81 34.84 -3.29
CA PHE A 493 7.94 33.64 -3.25
C PHE A 493 8.68 32.36 -3.61
N LEU A 494 9.70 32.43 -4.49
CA LEU A 494 10.38 31.27 -5.04
C LEU A 494 11.77 31.00 -4.46
N ASN A 495 12.38 31.99 -3.78
CA ASN A 495 13.71 31.83 -3.23
C ASN A 495 13.67 31.75 -1.69
N PRO A 496 14.59 31.04 -1.07
CA PRO A 496 14.67 30.94 0.39
C PRO A 496 14.76 32.32 1.04
N PHE A 497 13.88 32.62 1.98
CA PHE A 497 13.88 33.86 2.73
C PHE A 497 14.94 33.78 3.85
N ILE A 498 16.05 34.49 3.67
CA ILE A 498 17.24 34.43 4.54
C ILE A 498 17.64 35.83 4.95
N THR A 499 17.56 36.11 6.26
CA THR A 499 18.00 37.36 6.90
C THR A 499 18.81 37.05 8.17
N ASP A 500 19.50 38.04 8.74
CA ASP A 500 20.26 37.83 9.97
C ASP A 500 19.40 37.27 11.11
N TRP A 501 18.17 37.77 11.30
CA TRP A 501 17.30 37.27 12.38
C TRP A 501 16.81 35.85 12.13
N VAL A 502 16.63 35.41 10.87
CA VAL A 502 16.30 34.00 10.54
C VAL A 502 17.48 33.10 10.87
N LEU A 503 18.70 33.55 10.56
CA LEU A 503 19.94 32.82 10.88
C LEU A 503 20.13 32.69 12.39
N GLU A 504 19.95 33.78 13.14
CA GLU A 504 20.03 33.78 14.59
C GLU A 504 19.00 32.83 15.22
N ARG A 505 17.76 32.83 14.72
CA ARG A 505 16.67 31.96 15.19
C ARG A 505 16.97 30.47 14.96
N LEU A 506 17.52 30.12 13.79
CA LEU A 506 17.77 28.73 13.41
C LEU A 506 19.09 28.18 13.97
N PHE A 507 20.11 29.01 14.08
CA PHE A 507 21.48 28.56 14.34
C PHE A 507 22.12 29.15 15.61
N GLY A 508 21.53 30.18 16.24
CA GLY A 508 22.07 30.82 17.43
C GLY A 508 23.52 31.24 17.23
N ASP A 509 24.40 30.81 18.12
CA ASP A 509 25.85 31.15 18.07
C ASP A 509 26.57 30.70 16.79
N LYS A 510 25.96 29.79 16.02
CA LYS A 510 26.50 29.26 14.74
C LYS A 510 26.05 30.08 13.53
N ALA A 511 25.18 31.07 13.67
CA ALA A 511 24.63 31.87 12.57
C ALA A 511 25.72 32.50 11.70
N GLU A 512 26.74 33.07 12.30
CA GLU A 512 27.86 33.72 11.59
C GLU A 512 28.70 32.70 10.79
N TYR A 513 28.89 31.50 11.33
CA TYR A 513 29.54 30.40 10.58
C TYR A 513 28.73 29.99 9.35
N VAL A 514 27.41 29.80 9.51
CA VAL A 514 26.53 29.44 8.37
C VAL A 514 26.55 30.51 7.31
N LYS A 515 26.44 31.77 7.70
CA LYS A 515 26.49 32.93 6.83
C LYS A 515 27.77 32.97 6.01
N ASN A 516 28.92 32.85 6.66
CA ASN A 516 30.23 32.97 5.99
C ASN A 516 30.59 31.76 5.14
N THR A 517 30.07 30.57 5.49
CA THR A 517 30.39 29.31 4.77
C THR A 517 29.47 29.08 3.58
N PHE A 518 28.15 29.21 3.76
CA PHE A 518 27.15 28.75 2.81
C PHE A 518 26.47 29.86 2.03
N LEU A 519 26.53 31.13 2.51
CA LEU A 519 25.74 32.24 1.98
C LEU A 519 26.59 33.36 1.43
N GLU A 520 25.98 34.14 0.54
CA GLU A 520 26.50 35.41 0.02
C GLU A 520 25.41 36.50 0.06
N PRO A 521 25.75 37.78 0.24
CA PRO A 521 24.76 38.87 0.15
C PRO A 521 23.98 38.86 -1.16
N TRP A 522 22.70 39.21 -1.09
CA TRP A 522 21.84 39.24 -2.27
C TRP A 522 21.18 40.62 -2.43
N HIS A 523 20.00 40.87 -1.90
CA HIS A 523 19.29 42.15 -1.94
C HIS A 523 19.12 42.71 -0.53
N ASP A 524 19.41 44.02 -0.36
CA ASP A 524 19.29 44.69 0.94
C ASP A 524 19.94 43.88 2.07
N ASP A 525 19.18 43.51 3.10
CA ASP A 525 19.63 42.72 4.26
C ASP A 525 19.37 41.21 4.08
N THR A 526 19.23 40.70 2.84
CA THR A 526 18.97 39.29 2.56
C THR A 526 20.20 38.56 2.01
N TYR A 527 20.17 37.25 2.10
CA TYR A 527 21.24 36.36 1.64
C TYR A 527 20.70 35.31 0.68
N ARG A 528 21.59 34.76 -0.15
CA ARG A 528 21.31 33.57 -0.98
C ARG A 528 22.41 32.54 -0.80
N PHE A 529 22.14 31.29 -1.15
CA PHE A 529 23.13 30.22 -1.13
C PHE A 529 24.19 30.44 -2.23
N ARG A 530 25.45 30.25 -1.84
CA ARG A 530 26.60 30.26 -2.78
C ARG A 530 26.49 29.08 -3.76
N GLU A 531 27.17 29.19 -4.89
CA GLU A 531 27.34 28.06 -5.80
C GLU A 531 27.98 26.88 -5.08
N GLY A 532 27.47 25.66 -5.31
CA GLY A 532 27.88 24.45 -4.63
C GLY A 532 27.15 24.18 -3.29
N PHE A 533 26.18 25.04 -2.89
CA PHE A 533 25.32 24.85 -1.71
C PHE A 533 23.84 25.15 -1.99
N LYS A 534 23.46 25.27 -3.26
CA LYS A 534 22.08 25.60 -3.65
C LYS A 534 21.11 24.47 -3.40
N THR A 535 21.57 23.24 -3.33
CA THR A 535 20.76 22.04 -3.15
C THR A 535 21.10 21.30 -1.86
N GLN A 536 20.14 20.56 -1.33
CA GLN A 536 20.35 19.76 -0.11
C GLN A 536 21.45 18.70 -0.30
N ARG A 537 21.56 18.08 -1.49
CA ARG A 537 22.60 17.08 -1.78
C ARG A 537 24.01 17.67 -1.82
N GLU A 538 24.17 18.92 -2.24
CA GLU A 538 25.47 19.61 -2.18
C GLU A 538 25.90 19.85 -0.74
N VAL A 539 24.96 20.28 0.12
CA VAL A 539 25.18 20.44 1.56
C VAL A 539 25.49 19.09 2.22
N GLU A 540 24.73 18.04 1.92
CA GLU A 540 25.00 16.69 2.41
C GLU A 540 26.42 16.22 2.06
N LYS A 541 26.85 16.46 0.82
CA LYS A 541 28.19 16.13 0.35
C LYS A 541 29.27 16.89 1.13
N TYR A 542 29.04 18.17 1.41
CA TYR A 542 29.94 18.97 2.22
C TYR A 542 30.14 18.38 3.61
N PHE A 543 29.05 18.08 4.35
CA PHE A 543 29.13 17.50 5.68
C PHE A 543 29.77 16.11 5.68
N LYS A 544 29.48 15.25 4.73
CA LYS A 544 30.13 13.93 4.59
C LYS A 544 31.65 14.03 4.40
N THR A 545 32.15 15.09 3.76
CA THR A 545 33.60 15.27 3.51
C THR A 545 34.32 16.02 4.61
N HIS A 546 33.62 16.85 5.40
CA HIS A 546 34.20 17.73 6.41
C HIS A 546 33.91 17.33 7.85
N THR A 547 33.06 16.36 8.07
CA THR A 547 32.84 15.76 9.40
C THR A 547 33.79 14.58 9.54
N PRO A 548 34.67 14.55 10.57
CA PRO A 548 35.53 13.38 10.81
C PRO A 548 34.64 12.15 11.03
N PRO A 549 35.02 10.98 10.48
CA PRO A 549 34.28 9.74 10.75
C PRO A 549 34.18 9.54 12.26
N PRO A 550 33.04 9.04 12.78
CA PRO A 550 32.90 8.79 14.21
C PRO A 550 34.07 7.92 14.66
N GLN A 551 34.83 8.39 15.64
CA GLN A 551 35.93 7.60 16.20
C GLN A 551 35.33 6.30 16.72
N PRO A 552 35.87 5.12 16.41
CA PRO A 552 35.42 3.88 17.01
C PRO A 552 35.58 4.04 18.52
N SER A 553 34.47 4.08 19.23
CA SER A 553 34.47 4.10 20.68
C SER A 553 35.24 2.87 21.18
N ARG A 554 36.24 3.07 22.01
CA ARG A 554 36.98 1.99 22.70
C ARG A 554 36.08 1.39 23.79
N GLY A 555 35.08 0.72 23.41
CA GLY A 555 34.10 0.01 24.24
C GLY A 555 33.01 -0.49 23.31
N ARG A 556 32.58 -1.73 23.49
CA ARG A 556 31.44 -2.32 22.80
C ARG A 556 30.16 -1.53 23.10
N GLU A 557 30.05 -0.33 22.56
CA GLU A 557 28.72 0.26 22.30
C GLU A 557 28.15 -0.51 21.13
N SER A 558 27.02 -1.16 21.36
CA SER A 558 26.33 -1.89 20.33
C SER A 558 25.96 -0.94 19.19
N LEU A 559 25.94 -1.42 17.95
CA LEU A 559 25.41 -0.68 16.79
C LEU A 559 24.05 -0.03 17.10
N ASP A 560 23.31 -0.61 18.03
CA ASP A 560 22.03 -0.13 18.55
C ASP A 560 22.09 1.24 19.21
N THR A 561 23.18 1.56 19.92
CA THR A 561 23.36 2.86 20.60
C THR A 561 23.63 3.97 19.58
N ILE A 562 24.28 3.65 18.47
CA ILE A 562 24.56 4.61 17.36
C ILE A 562 23.30 4.85 16.52
N ILE A 563 22.47 3.82 16.32
CA ILE A 563 21.23 3.89 15.53
C ILE A 563 20.07 4.52 16.33
N GLN A 564 20.07 4.38 17.66
CA GLN A 564 19.01 4.86 18.56
C GLN A 564 19.27 6.21 19.20
N SER A 565 20.40 6.90 18.92
CA SER A 565 20.61 8.25 19.46
C SER A 565 19.53 9.20 18.91
N LYS A 566 18.54 9.50 19.74
CA LYS A 566 17.46 10.47 19.46
C LYS A 566 18.00 11.91 19.29
N ASN A 567 19.27 12.18 19.60
CA ASN A 567 19.89 13.47 19.41
C ASN A 567 20.82 13.41 18.20
N PRO A 568 20.55 14.18 17.13
CA PRO A 568 21.50 14.34 16.05
C PRO A 568 22.83 14.86 16.60
N SER A 569 23.94 14.49 15.98
CA SER A 569 25.23 15.08 16.29
C SER A 569 25.16 16.60 16.06
N PRO A 570 26.00 17.43 16.70
CA PRO A 570 26.03 18.88 16.46
C PRO A 570 26.19 19.26 14.98
N SER A 571 26.80 18.39 14.17
CA SER A 571 26.87 18.52 12.71
C SER A 571 25.56 18.17 12.02
N GLY A 572 24.81 17.18 12.51
CA GLY A 572 23.50 16.79 11.99
C GLY A 572 22.40 17.83 12.26
N GLU A 573 22.46 18.50 13.42
CA GLU A 573 21.56 19.62 13.71
C GLU A 573 21.80 20.80 12.77
N MET A 574 23.07 21.12 12.48
CA MET A 574 23.44 22.19 11.55
C MET A 574 23.02 21.84 10.11
N GLU A 575 23.27 20.62 9.66
CA GLU A 575 22.87 20.13 8.36
C GLU A 575 21.34 20.22 8.18
N GLY A 576 20.57 19.74 9.15
CA GLY A 576 19.11 19.82 9.18
C GLY A 576 18.59 21.26 9.17
N GLY A 577 19.23 22.17 9.90
CA GLY A 577 18.91 23.59 9.90
C GLY A 577 19.14 24.25 8.54
N ILE A 578 20.22 23.87 7.82
CA ILE A 578 20.47 24.36 6.46
C ILE A 578 19.42 23.83 5.47
N TYR A 579 18.98 22.57 5.59
CA TYR A 579 17.88 22.03 4.77
C TYR A 579 16.56 22.77 5.02
N SER A 580 16.26 23.09 6.27
CA SER A 580 15.10 23.92 6.62
C SER A 580 15.21 25.32 6.00
N LEU A 581 16.38 25.93 6.05
CA LEU A 581 16.63 27.22 5.43
C LEU A 581 16.44 27.19 3.90
N GLN A 582 16.90 26.12 3.21
CA GLN A 582 16.69 25.93 1.78
C GLN A 582 15.21 25.72 1.42
N SER A 583 14.41 25.21 2.36
CA SER A 583 12.99 24.94 2.19
C SER A 583 12.09 26.14 2.57
N ASN A 584 12.67 27.25 3.03
CA ASN A 584 11.93 28.43 3.52
C ASN A 584 11.42 29.31 2.34
N VAL A 585 10.50 28.74 1.56
CA VAL A 585 9.87 29.36 0.38
C VAL A 585 8.35 29.24 0.46
N LEU A 586 7.60 30.10 -0.21
CA LEU A 586 6.14 30.05 -0.26
C LEU A 586 5.61 29.19 -1.42
N PHE A 587 6.29 29.19 -2.55
CA PHE A 587 5.90 28.45 -3.75
C PHE A 587 7.10 27.70 -4.33
N LEU A 588 6.78 26.64 -5.06
CA LEU A 588 7.71 25.85 -5.85
C LEU A 588 7.35 25.96 -7.33
N VAL A 589 8.33 26.03 -8.21
CA VAL A 589 8.13 25.97 -9.66
C VAL A 589 7.78 24.53 -10.06
N ASP A 590 6.82 24.36 -10.96
CA ASP A 590 6.47 23.04 -11.49
C ASP A 590 7.64 22.39 -12.22
N HIS A 591 7.88 21.11 -11.95
CA HIS A 591 9.06 20.39 -12.49
C HIS A 591 9.01 20.20 -14.02
N LYS A 592 7.81 20.23 -14.63
CA LYS A 592 7.60 20.00 -16.07
C LYS A 592 7.28 21.29 -16.83
N ASN A 593 6.70 22.27 -16.14
CA ASN A 593 6.28 23.53 -16.76
C ASN A 593 6.67 24.74 -15.90
N PRO A 594 7.74 25.47 -16.20
CA PRO A 594 8.22 26.60 -15.40
C PRO A 594 7.24 27.79 -15.32
N GLU A 595 6.21 27.84 -16.17
CA GLU A 595 5.15 28.86 -16.10
C GLU A 595 4.16 28.61 -14.96
N LEU A 596 4.17 27.40 -14.36
CA LEU A 596 3.28 27.01 -13.27
C LEU A 596 4.05 26.96 -11.94
N VAL A 597 3.30 27.23 -10.88
CA VAL A 597 3.81 27.18 -9.51
C VAL A 597 2.83 26.39 -8.60
N HIS A 598 3.37 25.88 -7.51
CA HIS A 598 2.62 25.14 -6.49
C HIS A 598 2.88 25.77 -5.12
N PRO A 599 1.88 25.97 -4.27
CA PRO A 599 2.14 26.38 -2.89
C PRO A 599 2.97 25.28 -2.20
N ARG A 600 4.03 25.70 -1.51
CA ARG A 600 4.87 24.75 -0.76
C ARG A 600 4.10 24.21 0.44
N ILE A 601 4.08 22.89 0.60
CA ILE A 601 3.40 22.24 1.72
C ILE A 601 4.00 22.69 3.06
N SER A 602 3.15 22.92 4.06
CA SER A 602 3.54 23.39 5.40
C SER A 602 4.28 24.73 5.42
N ALA A 603 4.19 25.56 4.37
CA ALA A 603 4.81 26.88 4.33
C ALA A 603 4.35 27.79 5.48
N GLN A 604 3.15 27.56 6.02
CA GLN A 604 2.59 28.31 7.17
C GLN A 604 3.41 28.16 8.45
N LEU A 605 4.29 27.16 8.53
CA LEU A 605 5.14 26.91 9.70
C LEU A 605 6.50 27.64 9.61
N ASP A 606 6.78 28.30 8.50
CA ASP A 606 8.10 28.87 8.22
C ASP A 606 8.12 30.40 8.31
N THR A 607 9.33 30.93 8.46
CA THR A 607 9.58 32.36 8.65
C THR A 607 9.18 33.20 7.43
N CYS A 608 9.26 32.68 6.21
CA CYS A 608 8.78 33.37 5.02
C CYS A 608 7.28 33.68 5.09
N TYR A 609 6.47 32.77 5.62
CA TYR A 609 5.04 33.00 5.85
C TYR A 609 4.81 33.94 7.02
N GLU A 610 5.56 33.82 8.11
CA GLU A 610 5.44 34.70 9.30
C GLU A 610 5.57 36.17 8.93
N THR A 611 6.41 36.50 7.94
CA THR A 611 6.65 37.91 7.51
C THR A 611 5.56 38.50 6.62
N LEU A 612 4.63 37.67 6.13
CA LEU A 612 3.49 38.17 5.36
C LEU A 612 2.58 39.07 6.23
N TRP A 613 1.97 40.08 5.60
CA TRP A 613 0.88 40.80 6.21
C TRP A 613 -0.32 39.90 6.47
N GLU A 614 -1.13 40.21 7.48
CA GLU A 614 -2.29 39.39 7.83
C GLU A 614 -3.28 39.18 6.66
N HIS A 615 -3.42 40.19 5.80
CA HIS A 615 -4.20 40.09 4.57
C HIS A 615 -3.63 39.04 3.59
N ASP A 616 -2.31 39.04 3.42
CA ASP A 616 -1.63 38.11 2.53
C ASP A 616 -1.62 36.68 3.11
N LYS A 617 -1.49 36.53 4.42
CA LYS A 617 -1.66 35.24 5.11
C LYS A 617 -3.05 34.65 4.88
N TYR A 618 -4.10 35.49 5.01
CA TYR A 618 -5.46 35.07 4.73
C TYR A 618 -5.63 34.60 3.27
N ASN A 619 -5.11 35.35 2.31
CA ASN A 619 -5.17 35.05 0.89
C ASN A 619 -4.37 33.79 0.55
N PHE A 620 -3.16 33.63 1.10
CA PHE A 620 -2.34 32.42 0.95
C PHE A 620 -3.06 31.19 1.52
N ASN A 621 -3.67 31.27 2.70
CA ASN A 621 -4.39 30.15 3.30
C ASN A 621 -5.61 29.73 2.47
N ARG A 622 -6.33 30.68 1.85
CA ARG A 622 -7.43 30.36 0.92
C ARG A 622 -6.92 29.61 -0.30
N LEU A 623 -5.85 30.08 -0.90
CA LEU A 623 -5.19 29.45 -2.05
C LEU A 623 -4.68 28.06 -1.67
N TYR A 624 -3.98 27.95 -0.56
CA TYR A 624 -3.41 26.71 -0.05
C TYR A 624 -4.49 25.64 0.17
N ASN A 625 -5.59 26.02 0.85
CA ASN A 625 -6.68 25.09 1.12
C ASN A 625 -7.41 24.67 -0.17
N ASP A 626 -7.58 25.57 -1.11
CA ASP A 626 -8.15 25.22 -2.41
C ASP A 626 -7.25 24.25 -3.17
N TYR A 627 -5.96 24.55 -3.25
CA TYR A 627 -4.97 23.74 -3.96
C TYR A 627 -4.88 22.31 -3.42
N PHE A 628 -4.70 22.15 -2.11
CA PHE A 628 -4.43 20.82 -1.52
C PHE A 628 -5.69 19.98 -1.30
N TYR A 629 -6.87 20.60 -1.09
CA TYR A 629 -8.07 19.88 -0.65
C TYR A 629 -9.24 19.89 -1.64
N ARG A 630 -9.22 20.71 -2.71
CA ARG A 630 -10.37 20.83 -3.62
C ARG A 630 -10.00 20.81 -5.10
N ARG A 631 -9.10 21.70 -5.53
CA ARG A 631 -8.77 21.98 -6.94
C ARG A 631 -8.50 20.71 -7.76
N ASN A 632 -7.84 19.75 -7.15
CA ASN A 632 -7.31 18.59 -7.86
C ASN A 632 -8.23 17.35 -7.81
N ASN A 633 -9.33 17.34 -7.03
CA ASN A 633 -10.12 16.13 -6.80
C ASN A 633 -10.64 15.47 -8.08
N GLN A 634 -11.29 16.24 -8.96
CA GLN A 634 -11.80 15.69 -10.23
C GLN A 634 -10.67 15.24 -11.16
N PHE A 635 -9.59 16.01 -11.24
CA PHE A 635 -8.44 15.68 -12.05
C PHE A 635 -7.76 14.38 -11.56
N TRP A 636 -7.56 14.22 -10.26
CA TRP A 636 -6.98 13.00 -9.69
C TRP A 636 -7.90 11.79 -9.83
N TYR A 637 -9.22 11.97 -9.75
CA TYR A 637 -10.17 10.91 -10.10
C TYR A 637 -9.96 10.42 -11.53
N GLU A 638 -9.90 11.33 -12.49
CA GLU A 638 -9.69 10.98 -13.90
C GLU A 638 -8.34 10.30 -14.13
N GLU A 639 -7.28 10.78 -13.48
CA GLU A 639 -5.95 10.17 -13.55
C GLU A 639 -5.92 8.75 -12.97
N ALA A 640 -6.59 8.51 -11.87
CA ALA A 640 -6.70 7.17 -11.29
C ALA A 640 -7.51 6.22 -12.19
N MET A 641 -8.61 6.71 -12.75
CA MET A 641 -9.49 5.91 -13.61
C MET A 641 -8.88 5.55 -14.98
N LYS A 642 -7.82 6.24 -15.41
CA LYS A 642 -7.02 5.80 -16.59
C LYS A 642 -6.22 4.52 -16.31
N LYS A 643 -5.88 4.23 -15.06
CA LYS A 643 -4.92 3.20 -14.63
C LYS A 643 -5.59 2.06 -13.85
N LEU A 644 -6.19 2.38 -12.70
CA LEU A 644 -6.65 1.39 -11.71
C LEU A 644 -7.66 0.36 -12.24
N PRO A 645 -8.66 0.68 -13.07
CA PRO A 645 -9.59 -0.33 -13.55
C PRO A 645 -8.89 -1.51 -14.23
N ARG A 646 -7.93 -1.24 -15.13
CA ARG A 646 -7.15 -2.28 -15.83
C ARG A 646 -6.28 -3.09 -14.90
N LEU A 647 -5.70 -2.45 -13.88
CA LEU A 647 -4.84 -3.09 -12.91
C LEU A 647 -5.62 -4.02 -11.98
N VAL A 648 -6.77 -3.59 -11.51
CA VAL A 648 -7.68 -4.42 -10.69
C VAL A 648 -8.17 -5.64 -11.50
N GLU A 649 -8.43 -5.47 -12.79
CA GLU A 649 -8.87 -6.54 -13.69
C GLU A 649 -7.76 -7.52 -14.10
N ALA A 650 -6.50 -7.16 -13.91
CA ALA A 650 -5.36 -7.96 -14.35
C ALA A 650 -5.33 -9.37 -13.74
N THR A 651 -5.93 -9.56 -12.57
CA THR A 651 -5.92 -10.84 -11.84
C THR A 651 -7.24 -11.07 -11.09
N LYS A 652 -7.36 -12.27 -10.49
CA LYS A 652 -8.47 -12.64 -9.59
C LYS A 652 -8.16 -12.39 -8.11
N MET A 653 -7.02 -11.78 -7.79
CA MET A 653 -6.67 -11.47 -6.42
C MET A 653 -7.60 -10.38 -5.87
N LEU A 654 -7.98 -10.52 -4.60
CA LEU A 654 -8.69 -9.45 -3.88
C LEU A 654 -7.76 -8.27 -3.64
N VAL A 655 -8.19 -7.07 -4.04
CA VAL A 655 -7.40 -5.85 -3.91
C VAL A 655 -7.74 -5.12 -2.61
N CYS A 656 -6.72 -4.84 -1.81
CA CYS A 656 -6.83 -4.04 -0.58
C CYS A 656 -5.90 -2.83 -0.72
N ALA A 657 -6.41 -1.64 -0.47
CA ALA A 657 -5.61 -0.42 -0.50
C ALA A 657 -4.82 -0.23 0.81
N GLU A 658 -3.67 0.40 0.71
CA GLU A 658 -3.14 1.23 1.78
C GLU A 658 -3.43 2.68 1.39
N ASP A 659 -4.38 3.29 2.10
CA ASP A 659 -4.95 4.60 1.83
C ASP A 659 -4.88 5.50 3.07
N LEU A 660 -3.68 5.55 3.68
CA LEU A 660 -3.37 6.38 4.84
C LEU A 660 -2.72 7.71 4.44
N GLY A 661 -2.67 8.66 5.38
CA GLY A 661 -2.06 9.97 5.22
C GLY A 661 -3.03 11.02 4.67
N MET A 662 -2.55 11.93 3.82
CA MET A 662 -3.36 12.99 3.22
C MET A 662 -4.23 12.44 2.09
N VAL A 663 -5.43 11.94 2.41
CA VAL A 663 -6.33 11.26 1.48
C VAL A 663 -7.31 12.25 0.85
N PRO A 664 -7.28 12.50 -0.49
CA PRO A 664 -8.28 13.33 -1.16
C PRO A 664 -9.64 12.59 -1.29
N GLU A 665 -10.73 13.34 -1.34
CA GLU A 665 -12.09 12.79 -1.41
C GLU A 665 -12.30 11.83 -2.60
N CYS A 666 -11.66 12.08 -3.73
CA CYS A 666 -11.77 11.25 -4.92
C CYS A 666 -11.29 9.80 -4.72
N VAL A 667 -10.47 9.54 -3.70
CA VAL A 667 -9.99 8.18 -3.40
C VAL A 667 -11.15 7.28 -3.01
N ALA A 668 -12.04 7.76 -2.14
CA ALA A 668 -13.23 7.02 -1.75
C ALA A 668 -14.15 6.71 -2.96
N TRP A 669 -14.28 7.64 -3.90
CA TRP A 669 -15.09 7.42 -5.12
C TRP A 669 -14.53 6.25 -5.96
N VAL A 670 -13.22 6.24 -6.20
CA VAL A 670 -12.56 5.20 -7.00
C VAL A 670 -12.54 3.86 -6.27
N ILE A 671 -12.20 3.84 -4.98
CA ILE A 671 -12.16 2.62 -4.16
C ILE A 671 -13.53 1.93 -4.16
N ASN A 672 -14.60 2.70 -3.94
CA ASN A 672 -15.96 2.17 -3.96
C ASN A 672 -16.36 1.68 -5.35
N GLN A 673 -16.06 2.44 -6.40
CA GLN A 673 -16.40 2.07 -7.79
C GLN A 673 -15.67 0.80 -8.25
N LEU A 674 -14.42 0.59 -7.81
CA LEU A 674 -13.61 -0.56 -8.19
C LEU A 674 -13.66 -1.71 -7.18
N ASN A 675 -14.45 -1.59 -6.10
CA ASN A 675 -14.54 -2.57 -5.03
C ASN A 675 -13.17 -2.96 -4.42
N ILE A 676 -12.31 -1.97 -4.24
CA ILE A 676 -11.05 -2.09 -3.53
C ILE A 676 -11.34 -1.94 -2.03
N LEU A 677 -10.80 -2.82 -1.20
CA LEU A 677 -10.96 -2.71 0.24
C LEU A 677 -10.11 -1.57 0.79
N SER A 678 -10.74 -0.63 1.51
CA SER A 678 -10.03 0.43 2.24
C SER A 678 -9.32 -0.13 3.48
N LEU A 679 -8.34 0.60 4.01
CA LEU A 679 -7.69 0.28 5.29
C LEU A 679 -8.28 1.14 6.40
N GLU A 680 -8.76 0.50 7.47
CA GLU A 680 -9.35 1.17 8.63
C GLU A 680 -8.53 0.88 9.89
N ILE A 681 -7.91 1.93 10.45
CA ILE A 681 -7.13 1.89 11.69
C ILE A 681 -7.79 2.83 12.70
N GLN A 682 -8.28 2.30 13.81
CA GLN A 682 -9.02 3.09 14.80
C GLN A 682 -8.22 4.26 15.37
N SER A 683 -6.93 4.07 15.60
CA SER A 683 -6.01 5.08 16.14
C SER A 683 -5.56 6.12 15.10
N MET A 684 -5.89 5.92 13.83
CA MET A 684 -5.51 6.79 12.71
C MET A 684 -6.73 7.01 11.79
N PRO A 685 -7.77 7.70 12.27
CA PRO A 685 -8.97 7.94 11.47
C PRO A 685 -8.65 8.80 10.24
N LYS A 686 -9.35 8.54 9.12
CA LYS A 686 -9.21 9.32 7.89
C LYS A 686 -9.78 10.74 8.00
N ASP A 687 -10.71 10.95 8.95
CA ASP A 687 -11.23 12.27 9.28
C ASP A 687 -10.33 12.92 10.35
N PRO A 688 -9.60 13.99 10.03
CA PRO A 688 -8.68 14.64 10.96
C PRO A 688 -9.38 15.35 12.14
N GLN A 689 -10.70 15.49 12.08
CA GLN A 689 -11.48 16.10 13.18
C GLN A 689 -11.86 15.09 14.27
N VAL A 690 -11.60 13.79 14.04
CA VAL A 690 -11.95 12.71 14.94
C VAL A 690 -10.68 12.12 15.54
N ALA A 691 -10.58 12.04 16.86
CA ALA A 691 -9.40 11.50 17.55
C ALA A 691 -9.26 9.98 17.38
N PHE A 692 -10.39 9.25 17.33
CA PHE A 692 -10.44 7.79 17.17
C PHE A 692 -11.56 7.38 16.24
N GLY A 693 -11.31 6.43 15.35
CA GLY A 693 -12.32 5.86 14.46
C GLY A 693 -13.42 5.11 15.24
N VAL A 694 -14.63 5.15 14.71
CA VAL A 694 -15.78 4.42 15.27
C VAL A 694 -15.89 3.08 14.53
N LEU A 695 -15.47 1.99 15.16
CA LEU A 695 -15.37 0.65 14.56
C LEU A 695 -16.69 0.17 13.93
N GLU A 696 -17.82 0.49 14.53
CA GLU A 696 -19.16 0.11 14.05
C GLU A 696 -19.54 0.81 12.74
N ARG A 697 -18.83 1.87 12.37
CA ARG A 697 -19.03 2.62 11.11
C ARG A 697 -18.09 2.21 9.99
N ASN A 698 -17.19 1.28 10.24
CA ASN A 698 -16.28 0.79 9.20
C ASN A 698 -17.10 0.26 8.00
N PRO A 699 -16.72 0.59 6.76
CA PRO A 699 -17.35 -0.01 5.59
C PRO A 699 -17.14 -1.53 5.58
N PHE A 700 -18.11 -2.27 5.02
CA PHE A 700 -17.91 -3.71 4.83
C PHE A 700 -16.70 -4.00 3.93
N MET A 701 -16.57 -3.27 2.80
CA MET A 701 -15.43 -3.39 1.88
C MET A 701 -14.18 -2.72 2.47
N SER A 702 -13.69 -3.25 3.59
CA SER A 702 -12.50 -2.74 4.26
C SER A 702 -11.69 -3.83 4.97
N VAL A 703 -10.45 -3.49 5.26
CA VAL A 703 -9.55 -4.22 6.13
C VAL A 703 -9.43 -3.42 7.42
N CYS A 704 -9.88 -3.97 8.53
CA CYS A 704 -9.66 -3.40 9.86
C CYS A 704 -8.40 -3.98 10.49
N THR A 705 -7.59 -3.15 11.10
CA THR A 705 -6.43 -3.56 11.91
C THR A 705 -6.24 -2.64 13.10
N ILE A 706 -5.54 -3.12 14.14
CA ILE A 706 -5.12 -2.30 15.30
C ILE A 706 -3.84 -1.56 14.96
N SER A 707 -2.86 -2.29 14.47
CA SER A 707 -1.54 -1.78 14.11
C SER A 707 -1.06 -2.37 12.80
N SER A 708 -0.03 -1.78 12.22
CA SER A 708 0.67 -2.28 11.04
C SER A 708 2.18 -2.39 11.31
N HIS A 709 2.94 -2.85 10.32
CA HIS A 709 4.39 -2.84 10.41
C HIS A 709 5.00 -1.42 10.49
N ASP A 710 4.25 -0.38 10.08
CA ASP A 710 4.68 1.02 10.08
C ASP A 710 4.25 1.80 11.33
N THR A 711 3.39 1.21 12.16
CA THR A 711 2.87 1.86 13.37
C THR A 711 3.42 1.19 14.63
N ALA A 712 3.23 1.83 15.78
CA ALA A 712 3.42 1.19 17.07
C ALA A 712 2.44 0.02 17.24
N THR A 713 2.85 -1.10 17.84
CA THR A 713 1.94 -2.18 18.25
C THR A 713 0.96 -1.67 19.31
N LEU A 714 -0.13 -2.39 19.57
CA LEU A 714 -1.13 -2.00 20.56
C LEU A 714 -0.49 -1.63 21.92
N ARG A 715 0.46 -2.44 22.38
CA ARG A 715 1.14 -2.22 23.65
C ARG A 715 2.00 -0.96 23.63
N MET A 716 2.78 -0.77 22.59
CA MET A 716 3.60 0.44 22.43
C MET A 716 2.73 1.68 22.33
N TRP A 717 1.70 1.64 21.48
CA TRP A 717 0.77 2.74 21.28
C TRP A 717 0.08 3.17 22.59
N TRP A 718 -0.27 2.19 23.45
CA TRP A 718 -0.89 2.45 24.75
C TRP A 718 0.05 3.20 25.70
N ASP A 719 1.34 2.87 25.69
CA ASP A 719 2.32 3.39 26.63
C ASP A 719 3.12 4.62 26.12
N GLU A 720 3.06 4.93 24.81
CA GLU A 720 3.81 6.05 24.21
C GLU A 720 3.28 7.44 24.60
N ASP A 721 1.96 7.59 24.81
CA ASP A 721 1.30 8.88 25.07
C ASP A 721 0.16 8.69 26.07
N GLU A 722 0.44 8.98 27.34
CA GLU A 722 -0.51 8.84 28.46
C GLU A 722 -1.79 9.65 28.26
N LYS A 723 -1.71 10.86 27.69
CA LYS A 723 -2.87 11.71 27.45
C LYS A 723 -3.80 11.13 26.40
N ARG A 724 -3.24 10.65 25.28
CA ARG A 724 -4.00 9.96 24.23
C ARG A 724 -4.66 8.70 24.77
N THR A 725 -3.93 7.91 25.54
CA THR A 725 -4.42 6.68 26.16
C THR A 725 -5.53 6.95 27.17
N GLN A 726 -5.40 8.01 27.98
CA GLN A 726 -6.47 8.43 28.89
C GLN A 726 -7.74 8.83 28.13
N ASN A 727 -7.61 9.54 27.01
CA ASN A 727 -8.76 9.87 26.16
C ASN A 727 -9.40 8.61 25.57
N TYR A 728 -8.61 7.64 25.10
CA TYR A 728 -9.11 6.36 24.58
C TYR A 728 -9.84 5.56 25.67
N TRP A 729 -9.28 5.51 26.89
CA TRP A 729 -9.88 4.87 28.05
C TRP A 729 -11.27 5.42 28.36
N GLN A 730 -11.41 6.75 28.37
CA GLN A 730 -12.66 7.42 28.68
C GLN A 730 -13.67 7.42 27.52
N TRP A 731 -13.21 7.77 26.30
CA TRP A 731 -14.13 8.02 25.18
C TRP A 731 -14.47 6.77 24.39
N VAL A 732 -13.55 5.84 24.27
CA VAL A 732 -13.75 4.63 23.47
C VAL A 732 -14.17 3.45 24.34
N LEU A 733 -13.46 3.21 25.45
CA LEU A 733 -13.79 2.12 26.36
C LEU A 733 -14.85 2.49 27.40
N GLY A 734 -15.23 3.77 27.51
CA GLY A 734 -16.29 4.23 28.44
C GLY A 734 -15.93 4.03 29.91
N ARG A 735 -14.65 4.09 30.27
CA ARG A 735 -14.15 3.82 31.62
C ARG A 735 -13.91 5.12 32.42
N GLU A 736 -14.14 5.05 33.73
CA GLU A 736 -13.81 6.11 34.68
C GLU A 736 -12.43 5.87 35.31
N GLY A 737 -11.84 6.92 35.88
CA GLY A 737 -10.54 6.88 36.54
C GLY A 737 -9.37 6.91 35.55
N ASP A 738 -8.17 6.60 36.07
CA ASP A 738 -6.94 6.64 35.27
C ASP A 738 -6.74 5.35 34.47
N ALA A 739 -6.30 5.49 33.23
CA ALA A 739 -5.93 4.37 32.38
C ALA A 739 -4.74 3.61 33.01
N PRO A 740 -4.82 2.28 33.17
CA PRO A 740 -3.70 1.53 33.75
C PRO A 740 -2.52 1.42 32.78
N HIS A 741 -1.30 1.57 33.33
CA HIS A 741 -0.05 1.34 32.63
C HIS A 741 0.82 0.33 33.38
N PRO A 742 1.51 -0.57 32.66
CA PRO A 742 1.40 -0.85 31.20
C PRO A 742 0.07 -1.51 30.85
N LEU A 743 -0.23 -1.58 29.51
CA LEU A 743 -1.43 -2.26 29.01
C LEU A 743 -1.59 -3.66 29.57
N SER A 744 -2.75 -3.95 30.19
CA SER A 744 -3.05 -5.29 30.70
C SER A 744 -3.56 -6.22 29.59
N PRO A 745 -3.38 -7.56 29.72
CA PRO A 745 -3.90 -8.54 28.76
C PRO A 745 -5.43 -8.52 28.64
N GLU A 746 -6.14 -8.16 29.71
CA GLU A 746 -7.60 -8.08 29.74
C GLU A 746 -8.09 -6.92 28.89
N ILE A 747 -7.48 -5.74 29.01
CA ILE A 747 -7.79 -4.57 28.19
C ILE A 747 -7.40 -4.83 26.73
N ALA A 748 -6.23 -5.43 26.47
CA ALA A 748 -5.85 -5.84 25.13
C ALA A 748 -6.87 -6.81 24.51
N THR A 749 -7.40 -7.74 25.30
CA THR A 749 -8.45 -8.69 24.86
C THR A 749 -9.73 -7.95 24.48
N GLU A 750 -10.17 -6.98 25.29
CA GLU A 750 -11.34 -6.14 25.00
C GLU A 750 -11.16 -5.38 23.68
N ILE A 751 -10.01 -4.72 23.48
CA ILE A 751 -9.70 -3.97 22.26
C ILE A 751 -9.69 -4.88 21.03
N VAL A 752 -9.05 -6.05 21.13
CA VAL A 752 -9.05 -7.06 20.05
C VAL A 752 -10.46 -7.54 19.72
N ASN A 753 -11.30 -7.82 20.73
CA ASN A 753 -12.69 -8.22 20.51
C ASN A 753 -13.50 -7.14 19.81
N ASN A 754 -13.33 -5.86 20.18
CA ASN A 754 -14.00 -4.74 19.53
C ASN A 754 -13.63 -4.64 18.04
N HIS A 755 -12.36 -4.83 17.71
CA HIS A 755 -11.91 -4.85 16.31
C HIS A 755 -12.45 -6.08 15.55
N LEU A 756 -12.48 -7.25 16.18
CA LEU A 756 -13.09 -8.44 15.57
C LEU A 756 -14.59 -8.28 15.34
N ALA A 757 -15.29 -7.56 16.19
CA ALA A 757 -16.74 -7.35 16.07
C ALA A 757 -17.14 -6.35 14.98
N CYS A 758 -16.20 -5.52 14.48
CA CYS A 758 -16.47 -4.48 13.48
C CYS A 758 -17.06 -5.06 12.16
N PRO A 759 -17.79 -4.25 11.37
CA PRO A 759 -18.41 -4.72 10.14
C PRO A 759 -17.44 -4.97 8.98
N SER A 760 -16.17 -4.59 9.07
CA SER A 760 -15.16 -4.80 8.01
C SER A 760 -15.11 -6.27 7.59
N MET A 761 -15.04 -6.54 6.29
CA MET A 761 -14.94 -7.89 5.73
C MET A 761 -13.71 -8.63 6.25
N LEU A 762 -12.57 -7.96 6.32
CA LEU A 762 -11.33 -8.49 6.87
C LEU A 762 -10.95 -7.78 8.16
N CYS A 763 -10.58 -8.53 9.20
CA CYS A 763 -9.87 -8.03 10.37
C CYS A 763 -8.53 -8.76 10.46
N ILE A 764 -7.45 -8.06 10.13
CA ILE A 764 -6.12 -8.66 10.06
C ILE A 764 -5.25 -7.96 11.10
N LEU A 765 -4.94 -8.66 12.19
CA LEU A 765 -4.15 -8.13 13.30
C LEU A 765 -2.69 -8.58 13.17
N THR A 766 -1.76 -7.79 13.65
CA THR A 766 -0.36 -8.24 13.75
C THR A 766 -0.24 -9.38 14.76
N LEU A 767 0.76 -10.24 14.60
CA LEU A 767 1.00 -11.30 15.59
C LEU A 767 1.24 -10.71 16.98
N GLN A 768 1.89 -9.55 17.08
CA GLN A 768 2.15 -8.84 18.33
C GLN A 768 0.86 -8.42 19.04
N ASP A 769 -0.14 -7.94 18.29
CA ASP A 769 -1.43 -7.54 18.84
C ASP A 769 -2.24 -8.76 19.36
N TRP A 770 -2.16 -9.90 18.67
CA TRP A 770 -2.68 -11.16 19.22
C TRP A 770 -2.00 -11.55 20.52
N LEU A 771 -0.66 -11.53 20.57
CA LEU A 771 0.14 -11.88 21.75
C LEU A 771 -0.06 -10.91 22.92
N ALA A 772 -0.43 -9.64 22.66
CA ALA A 772 -0.75 -8.67 23.70
C ALA A 772 -1.86 -9.15 24.65
N THR A 773 -2.73 -10.06 24.19
CA THR A 773 -3.85 -10.63 24.98
C THR A 773 -3.44 -11.71 25.98
N ASP A 774 -2.16 -12.11 26.00
CA ASP A 774 -1.65 -13.17 26.91
C ASP A 774 -0.39 -12.69 27.68
N ALA A 775 -0.45 -12.75 29.00
CA ALA A 775 0.61 -12.27 29.88
C ALA A 775 1.91 -13.10 29.77
N LYS A 776 1.83 -14.37 29.40
CA LYS A 776 2.97 -15.30 29.36
C LYS A 776 3.66 -15.31 28.00
N LEU A 777 2.88 -15.10 26.93
CA LEU A 777 3.35 -15.23 25.57
C LEU A 777 3.85 -13.91 24.94
N ARG A 778 3.40 -12.75 25.45
CA ARG A 778 3.88 -11.45 24.99
C ARG A 778 5.33 -11.18 25.40
N LEU A 779 6.07 -10.40 24.62
CA LEU A 779 7.42 -9.95 24.99
C LEU A 779 7.41 -9.15 26.30
N ALA A 780 8.46 -9.26 27.09
CA ALA A 780 8.60 -8.45 28.31
C ALA A 780 8.69 -6.95 27.95
N ASP A 781 9.53 -6.60 26.99
CA ASP A 781 9.69 -5.23 26.48
C ASP A 781 8.81 -5.02 25.22
N ALA A 782 7.82 -4.15 25.33
CA ALA A 782 6.94 -3.79 24.23
C ALA A 782 7.71 -3.12 23.06
N ASN A 783 8.79 -2.37 23.34
CA ASN A 783 9.56 -1.70 22.28
C ASN A 783 10.27 -2.69 21.34
N ALA A 784 10.56 -3.90 21.83
CA ALA A 784 11.15 -4.96 21.01
C ALA A 784 10.17 -5.57 19.99
N GLU A 785 8.88 -5.23 20.06
CA GLU A 785 7.85 -5.67 19.13
C GLU A 785 7.82 -4.89 17.81
N ARG A 786 8.51 -3.75 17.73
CA ARG A 786 8.46 -2.84 16.59
C ARG A 786 9.15 -3.43 15.35
N ILE A 787 8.47 -3.32 14.20
CA ILE A 787 8.99 -3.82 12.92
C ILE A 787 9.69 -2.70 12.16
N ASN A 788 9.04 -1.54 11.99
CA ASN A 788 9.57 -0.39 11.26
C ASN A 788 9.46 0.92 12.05
N ILE A 789 10.30 1.88 11.68
CA ILE A 789 10.25 3.28 12.12
C ILE A 789 10.27 4.14 10.85
N PRO A 790 9.12 4.53 10.28
CA PRO A 790 9.04 5.22 8.97
C PRO A 790 9.85 6.53 8.92
N ALA A 791 9.96 7.24 10.05
CA ALA A 791 10.78 8.46 10.16
C ALA A 791 12.29 8.19 10.04
N ASN A 792 12.74 6.94 10.15
CA ASN A 792 14.14 6.57 10.04
C ASN A 792 14.43 5.95 8.65
N PRO A 793 15.00 6.69 7.69
CA PRO A 793 15.26 6.19 6.34
C PRO A 793 16.33 5.09 6.28
N ARG A 794 17.04 4.86 7.39
CA ARG A 794 18.05 3.80 7.54
C ARG A 794 17.64 2.80 8.61
N HIS A 795 16.34 2.49 8.70
CA HIS A 795 15.87 1.48 9.64
C HIS A 795 16.39 0.10 9.26
N TYR A 796 16.88 -0.65 10.26
CA TYR A 796 17.28 -2.05 10.08
C TYR A 796 16.08 -2.97 10.33
N TRP A 797 15.54 -3.60 9.29
CA TRP A 797 14.40 -4.52 9.32
C TRP A 797 14.80 -5.90 9.84
N ARG A 798 14.93 -6.02 11.16
CA ARG A 798 15.47 -7.21 11.83
C ARG A 798 14.55 -7.81 12.88
N TYR A 799 13.29 -7.32 12.96
CA TYR A 799 12.31 -7.89 13.90
C TYR A 799 12.14 -9.38 13.63
N ARG A 800 12.13 -10.17 14.71
CA ARG A 800 11.94 -11.60 14.67
C ARG A 800 11.02 -12.03 15.81
N MET A 801 10.02 -12.87 15.53
CA MET A 801 9.17 -13.42 16.59
C MET A 801 10.03 -14.16 17.62
N HIS A 802 9.74 -13.96 18.90
CA HIS A 802 10.54 -14.53 20.00
C HIS A 802 10.17 -15.97 20.29
N LEU A 803 8.90 -16.36 20.03
CA LEU A 803 8.43 -17.74 20.10
C LEU A 803 8.76 -18.47 18.79
N THR A 804 9.01 -19.77 18.87
CA THR A 804 8.95 -20.58 17.65
C THR A 804 7.49 -20.87 17.28
N ILE A 805 7.24 -21.16 16.00
CA ILE A 805 5.89 -21.51 15.54
C ILE A 805 5.40 -22.77 16.25
N GLU A 806 6.29 -23.71 16.55
CA GLU A 806 5.99 -24.91 17.31
C GLU A 806 5.51 -24.57 18.72
N GLN A 807 6.16 -23.63 19.43
CA GLN A 807 5.70 -23.16 20.74
C GLN A 807 4.33 -22.47 20.64
N LEU A 808 4.11 -21.69 19.58
CA LEU A 808 2.86 -21.02 19.34
C LEU A 808 1.71 -22.01 19.10
N ILE A 809 1.95 -23.06 18.31
CA ILE A 809 0.97 -24.14 18.09
C ILE A 809 0.66 -24.91 19.39
N GLN A 810 1.67 -25.09 20.26
CA GLN A 810 1.52 -25.79 21.54
C GLN A 810 0.82 -24.94 22.62
N ALA A 811 0.66 -23.64 22.44
CA ALA A 811 -0.01 -22.74 23.39
C ALA A 811 -1.54 -22.92 23.37
N THR A 812 -2.03 -24.08 23.81
CA THR A 812 -3.42 -24.53 23.64
C THR A 812 -4.44 -23.55 24.21
N GLU A 813 -4.24 -23.04 25.43
CA GLU A 813 -5.16 -22.09 26.08
C GLU A 813 -5.30 -20.80 25.26
N PHE A 814 -4.19 -20.27 24.77
CA PHE A 814 -4.15 -19.09 23.93
C PHE A 814 -4.83 -19.32 22.58
N ASN A 815 -4.56 -20.47 21.95
CA ASN A 815 -5.13 -20.80 20.66
C ASN A 815 -6.65 -20.99 20.72
N GLU A 816 -7.17 -21.66 21.74
CA GLU A 816 -8.61 -21.81 21.96
C GLU A 816 -9.28 -20.46 22.27
N LYS A 817 -8.63 -19.59 23.07
CA LYS A 817 -9.11 -18.22 23.32
C LYS A 817 -9.30 -17.44 22.01
N ILE A 818 -8.30 -17.42 21.11
CA ILE A 818 -8.42 -16.75 19.80
C ILE A 818 -9.57 -17.33 18.99
N LYS A 819 -9.67 -18.66 18.94
CA LYS A 819 -10.71 -19.36 18.18
C LYS A 819 -12.11 -19.03 18.68
N GLU A 820 -12.31 -18.95 20.00
CA GLU A 820 -13.55 -18.51 20.61
C GLU A 820 -13.89 -17.05 20.27
N MET A 821 -12.92 -16.13 20.40
CA MET A 821 -13.10 -14.73 20.06
C MET A 821 -13.57 -14.56 18.61
N ILE A 822 -12.95 -15.30 17.67
CA ILE A 822 -13.31 -15.26 16.24
C ILE A 822 -14.70 -15.89 16.02
N ALA A 823 -14.98 -17.02 16.63
CA ALA A 823 -16.28 -17.71 16.48
C ALA A 823 -17.47 -16.87 17.00
N LEU A 824 -17.25 -16.05 18.02
CA LEU A 824 -18.28 -15.16 18.57
C LEU A 824 -18.51 -13.90 17.72
N THR A 825 -17.48 -13.40 17.04
CA THR A 825 -17.50 -12.07 16.40
C THR A 825 -17.57 -12.11 14.87
N ARG A 826 -17.08 -13.16 14.22
CA ARG A 826 -16.90 -13.27 12.76
C ARG A 826 -17.81 -14.32 12.08
N LYS A 827 -19.06 -14.35 12.49
CA LYS A 827 -20.08 -15.26 11.89
C LYS A 827 -20.59 -14.72 10.56
#